data_ec19874f8277d00c285469fe7689a652
#
_entry.id   ec19874f8277d00c285469fe7689a652
#
_cell.length_a   1.000
_cell.length_b   1.000
_cell.length_c   1.000
_cell.angle_alpha   90.00
_cell.angle_beta   90.00
_cell.angle_gamma   90.00
#
_symmetry.space_group_name_H-M   'P 1'
#
loop_
_entity.id
_entity.type
_entity.pdbx_description
1 polymer ?
#
loop_
_entity_poly.entity_id
_entity_poly.type
_entity_poly.pdbx_seq_one_letter_code
_entity_poly.pdbx_strand_id
1 'polypeptide(L)'
;MMNLAEYRRNVSRLADFLPWAALVAPGVVLNKDGSFQRTARFRGPDLDSAVAAELVAVAGRLNSVFRRLGSGWAIFVEAQRREDSSYPESLFPDPASALLDAERKADFEQAGSHFVSDYFLTLLWLPPAEEAARAESWLYEGRESSGVNPWEQVRGFADRTDRVLALLDGFMPECRWLDDAGTLTYLHSTISTNRQRVAVPEVPMHLDALLADQPLTGGLEPRLGDRHLRILTLNGFPTTTTPGILDDLNRIAFPYRWSTRAILIDKPDAARLLTKIRRQWFAKRKSIAAILKEVMTSEPSALVDTDAANKATDADMALQELGADIAGMGYVTATITVWDQDARVADEKLRLVEKIVQGRDFTAMIETVNAVDAWLGSLPGHVYANVRQPPISTLNLAHMIPLSAVWAGEAKDGHFDAPPLLYGRTGGSTPFRFSLHVGDVGHTLVVGPTGAGKSVLLALMALQFRRYEGSQVFAFDFGGSIRAAALAMGGDWHDLGGELTDASETSVSLQPLARIHETAERAWAADWIVGILRRETVEITPEVKEHIWTALTSLASAPVGERTITGLAVLLQSNDLKQALRPYYVGGPYGRLLDAEREHLGAADVQAFEIEGLVGTGAAPAVLSYLFHRIGDRLDGRPTLLIIDEGWLALDDDAFAEQLREWLKTLRKKNACVVFATQSLSDIDNSAIAPAIIESCPTRLLLPNERAVEPQITAIYRRFGLNDRQIEILARAMPKRDYYCQSRRGNRLFELALSEVGLALCAASAKSDQALINQILAEHGRDGFPAAWLRARGVNWAAELIPDLTNLVADHASIPGSEPISSEALPTDADIDATTAPEPDDSVPAEPEPGPTDATEEILP
;
A
#
# COMPACT_ATOMS: atom_id res chain seq x y z
N MET A 1 23.71 39.08 -28.28
CA MET A 1 24.13 38.99 -26.87
C MET A 1 22.90 39.31 -26.05
N MET A 2 22.16 38.27 -25.52
CA MET A 2 21.07 38.52 -24.60
C MET A 2 21.65 39.06 -23.30
N ASN A 3 21.24 40.27 -22.93
CA ASN A 3 21.71 40.90 -21.72
C ASN A 3 20.85 40.37 -20.55
N LEU A 4 21.42 39.51 -19.71
CA LEU A 4 20.76 38.96 -18.49
C LEU A 4 20.17 40.07 -17.60
N ALA A 5 20.68 41.30 -17.67
CA ALA A 5 20.15 42.44 -16.93
C ALA A 5 18.82 42.96 -17.53
N GLU A 6 18.60 42.84 -18.85
CA GLU A 6 17.31 43.18 -19.48
C GLU A 6 16.24 42.13 -19.18
N TYR A 7 16.59 40.85 -19.16
CA TYR A 7 15.70 39.77 -18.75
C TYR A 7 15.24 39.91 -17.29
N ARG A 8 16.12 40.32 -16.39
CA ARG A 8 15.79 40.62 -14.98
C ARG A 8 14.93 41.87 -14.75
N ARG A 9 14.88 42.80 -15.70
CA ARG A 9 14.10 44.05 -15.55
C ARG A 9 12.62 43.90 -15.87
N ASN A 10 12.20 42.84 -16.56
CA ASN A 10 10.82 42.61 -17.01
C ASN A 10 10.25 41.26 -16.50
N VAL A 11 10.66 40.81 -15.32
CA VAL A 11 10.14 39.57 -14.69
C VAL A 11 8.67 39.79 -14.34
N SER A 12 7.77 39.11 -15.06
CA SER A 12 6.33 39.26 -14.88
C SER A 12 5.57 37.94 -14.89
N ARG A 13 6.22 36.82 -15.23
CA ARG A 13 5.60 35.50 -15.34
C ARG A 13 6.16 34.57 -14.29
N LEU A 14 5.37 33.59 -13.82
CA LEU A 14 5.84 32.57 -12.89
C LEU A 14 7.09 31.86 -13.42
N ALA A 15 7.13 31.51 -14.72
CA ALA A 15 8.26 30.87 -15.37
C ALA A 15 9.60 31.58 -15.14
N ASP A 16 9.60 32.90 -15.07
CA ASP A 16 10.83 33.70 -14.89
C ASP A 16 11.49 33.46 -13.52
N PHE A 17 10.70 33.07 -12.51
CA PHE A 17 11.14 32.79 -11.13
C PHE A 17 11.53 31.34 -10.88
N LEU A 18 11.14 30.40 -11.78
CA LEU A 18 11.42 29.00 -11.61
C LEU A 18 12.88 28.68 -11.85
N PRO A 19 13.53 27.84 -11.03
CA PRO A 19 14.95 27.55 -11.15
C PRO A 19 15.27 26.58 -12.29
N TRP A 20 14.30 25.78 -12.75
CA TRP A 20 14.51 24.64 -13.66
C TRP A 20 14.72 25.08 -15.10
N ALA A 21 15.75 24.53 -15.75
CA ALA A 21 16.02 24.80 -17.16
C ALA A 21 15.68 23.61 -18.07
N ALA A 22 16.28 22.43 -17.84
CA ALA A 22 16.10 21.28 -18.72
C ALA A 22 16.33 19.94 -18.01
N LEU A 23 15.72 18.86 -18.53
CA LEU A 23 16.14 17.48 -18.25
C LEU A 23 17.40 17.17 -19.05
N VAL A 24 18.48 16.73 -18.38
CA VAL A 24 19.78 16.46 -19.02
C VAL A 24 20.19 14.99 -18.92
N ALA A 25 19.58 14.20 -18.04
CA ALA A 25 19.73 12.75 -17.95
C ALA A 25 18.52 12.18 -17.23
N PRO A 26 18.30 10.86 -17.18
CA PRO A 26 17.15 10.25 -16.51
C PRO A 26 16.95 10.75 -15.07
N GLY A 27 15.86 11.48 -14.82
CA GLY A 27 15.53 12.10 -13.55
C GLY A 27 16.44 13.26 -13.12
N VAL A 28 17.40 13.69 -13.95
CA VAL A 28 18.34 14.77 -13.61
C VAL A 28 17.94 16.07 -14.30
N VAL A 29 17.70 17.10 -13.51
CA VAL A 29 17.36 18.45 -13.97
C VAL A 29 18.57 19.36 -13.83
N LEU A 30 18.91 20.10 -14.90
CA LEU A 30 19.81 21.23 -14.87
C LEU A 30 19.01 22.50 -14.52
N ASN A 31 19.47 23.24 -13.52
CA ASN A 31 18.90 24.51 -13.14
C ASN A 31 19.55 25.70 -13.91
N LYS A 32 18.87 26.85 -13.91
CA LYS A 32 19.34 28.08 -14.60
C LYS A 32 20.65 28.63 -14.04
N ASP A 33 20.98 28.29 -12.78
CA ASP A 33 22.23 28.68 -12.11
C ASP A 33 23.40 27.70 -12.34
N GLY A 34 23.18 26.67 -13.17
CA GLY A 34 24.19 25.65 -13.48
C GLY A 34 24.25 24.53 -12.45
N SER A 35 23.39 24.51 -11.43
CA SER A 35 23.27 23.39 -10.50
C SER A 35 22.48 22.23 -11.08
N PHE A 36 22.78 21.01 -10.61
CA PHE A 36 22.05 19.80 -10.95
C PHE A 36 21.18 19.38 -9.79
N GLN A 37 19.97 18.90 -10.07
CA GLN A 37 19.11 18.30 -9.05
C GLN A 37 18.53 16.97 -9.51
N ARG A 38 18.25 16.08 -8.53
CA ARG A 38 17.61 14.78 -8.74
C ARG A 38 16.70 14.49 -7.55
N THR A 39 15.52 13.96 -7.82
CA THR A 39 14.49 13.75 -6.79
C THR A 39 14.19 12.28 -6.62
N ALA A 40 14.19 11.82 -5.37
CA ALA A 40 13.69 10.51 -4.97
C ALA A 40 12.33 10.63 -4.28
N ARG A 41 11.44 9.67 -4.54
CA ARG A 41 10.29 9.40 -3.67
C ARG A 41 10.76 8.50 -2.54
N PHE A 42 10.38 8.84 -1.31
CA PHE A 42 10.71 8.04 -0.15
C PHE A 42 9.52 7.90 0.79
N ARG A 43 9.61 6.94 1.69
CA ARG A 43 8.69 6.79 2.81
C ARG A 43 9.46 6.25 4.01
N GLY A 44 9.28 6.91 5.15
CA GLY A 44 9.86 6.49 6.42
C GLY A 44 9.04 5.41 7.13
N PRO A 45 9.42 5.06 8.38
CA PRO A 45 8.66 4.14 9.23
C PRO A 45 7.21 4.58 9.40
N ASP A 46 6.34 3.65 9.77
CA ASP A 46 4.93 3.96 9.98
C ASP A 46 4.71 4.82 11.23
N LEU A 47 3.94 5.90 11.11
CA LEU A 47 3.72 6.89 12.16
C LEU A 47 3.07 6.31 13.42
N ASP A 48 2.16 5.34 13.28
CA ASP A 48 1.36 4.83 14.39
C ASP A 48 2.05 3.66 15.12
N SER A 49 2.87 2.88 14.42
CA SER A 49 3.43 1.62 14.92
C SER A 49 4.94 1.61 15.11
N ALA A 50 5.67 2.65 14.67
CA ALA A 50 7.09 2.78 14.93
C ALA A 50 7.37 3.03 16.42
N VAL A 51 8.44 2.41 16.94
CA VAL A 51 8.92 2.66 18.29
C VAL A 51 9.95 3.80 18.28
N ALA A 52 10.08 4.51 19.42
CA ALA A 52 11.01 5.63 19.53
C ALA A 52 12.45 5.24 19.17
N ALA A 53 12.90 4.05 19.53
CA ALA A 53 14.23 3.53 19.20
C ALA A 53 14.45 3.38 17.69
N GLU A 54 13.43 3.00 16.94
CA GLU A 54 13.47 2.89 15.48
C GLU A 54 13.62 4.29 14.85
N LEU A 55 12.82 5.26 15.28
CA LEU A 55 12.92 6.65 14.80
C LEU A 55 14.28 7.28 15.10
N VAL A 56 14.84 7.04 16.29
CA VAL A 56 16.19 7.47 16.66
C VAL A 56 17.23 6.84 15.75
N ALA A 57 17.12 5.54 15.46
CA ALA A 57 18.04 4.85 14.56
C ALA A 57 17.97 5.40 13.13
N VAL A 58 16.76 5.65 12.61
CA VAL A 58 16.55 6.25 11.27
C VAL A 58 17.12 7.66 11.22
N ALA A 59 16.80 8.52 12.18
CA ALA A 59 17.33 9.89 12.25
C ALA A 59 18.87 9.90 12.35
N GLY A 60 19.47 9.01 13.13
CA GLY A 60 20.93 8.86 13.22
C GLY A 60 21.59 8.45 11.90
N ARG A 61 20.94 7.56 11.12
CA ARG A 61 21.41 7.16 9.79
C ARG A 61 21.28 8.29 8.78
N LEU A 62 20.15 9.03 8.79
CA LEU A 62 19.95 10.24 7.98
C LEU A 62 21.02 11.29 8.27
N ASN A 63 21.27 11.59 9.54
CA ASN A 63 22.34 12.49 9.93
C ASN A 63 23.71 12.02 9.39
N SER A 64 23.99 10.71 9.44
CA SER A 64 25.24 10.14 8.94
C SER A 64 25.40 10.30 7.41
N VAL A 65 24.29 10.33 6.65
CA VAL A 65 24.27 10.64 5.21
C VAL A 65 24.48 12.13 4.98
N PHE A 66 23.69 12.98 5.64
CA PHE A 66 23.67 14.43 5.40
C PHE A 66 24.99 15.12 5.80
N ARG A 67 25.62 14.72 6.90
CA ARG A 67 26.90 15.30 7.33
C ARG A 67 28.07 15.04 6.40
N ARG A 68 27.95 14.07 5.47
CA ARG A 68 28.98 13.77 4.45
C ARG A 68 28.90 14.69 3.23
N LEU A 69 27.77 15.38 3.10
CA LEU A 69 27.57 16.40 2.09
C LEU A 69 28.10 17.73 2.64
N GLY A 70 28.79 18.49 1.84
CA GLY A 70 29.42 19.76 2.25
C GLY A 70 28.89 20.94 1.47
N SER A 71 29.72 22.00 1.36
CA SER A 71 29.41 23.18 0.58
C SER A 71 29.14 22.83 -0.89
N GLY A 72 28.20 23.55 -1.50
CA GLY A 72 27.70 23.26 -2.84
C GLY A 72 26.51 22.28 -2.86
N TRP A 73 26.20 21.60 -1.76
CA TRP A 73 25.03 20.75 -1.67
C TRP A 73 23.85 21.44 -0.98
N ALA A 74 22.66 21.22 -1.53
CA ALA A 74 21.42 21.54 -0.85
C ALA A 74 20.46 20.34 -0.89
N ILE A 75 19.64 20.22 0.15
CA ILE A 75 18.66 19.15 0.32
C ILE A 75 17.30 19.81 0.45
N PHE A 76 16.31 19.28 -0.27
CA PHE A 76 14.90 19.61 -0.07
C PHE A 76 14.16 18.33 0.29
N VAL A 77 13.50 18.34 1.44
CA VAL A 77 12.65 17.25 1.89
C VAL A 77 11.23 17.77 1.98
N GLU A 78 10.32 17.15 1.26
CA GLU A 78 8.95 17.62 1.13
C GLU A 78 7.95 16.52 1.44
N ALA A 79 6.90 16.88 2.21
CA ALA A 79 5.66 16.13 2.32
C ALA A 79 4.56 16.89 1.57
N GLN A 80 3.96 16.25 0.59
CA GLN A 80 2.78 16.75 -0.12
C GLN A 80 1.56 15.95 0.31
N ARG A 81 0.63 16.59 1.00
CA ARG A 81 -0.66 16.00 1.29
C ARG A 81 -1.64 16.40 0.21
N ARG A 82 -2.24 15.41 -0.44
CA ARG A 82 -3.19 15.60 -1.53
C ARG A 82 -4.50 14.89 -1.24
N GLU A 83 -5.57 15.41 -1.77
CA GLU A 83 -6.85 14.73 -1.80
C GLU A 83 -6.78 13.53 -2.76
N ASP A 84 -7.37 12.42 -2.35
CA ASP A 84 -7.43 11.17 -3.11
C ASP A 84 -8.71 10.43 -2.72
N SER A 85 -9.81 10.99 -3.19
CA SER A 85 -11.16 10.52 -2.89
C SER A 85 -11.73 9.64 -4.00
N SER A 86 -10.90 9.20 -4.97
CA SER A 86 -11.33 8.30 -6.03
C SER A 86 -11.39 6.86 -5.54
N TYR A 87 -12.55 6.22 -5.73
CA TYR A 87 -12.69 4.77 -5.62
C TYR A 87 -12.47 4.13 -6.99
N PRO A 88 -11.70 3.03 -7.12
CA PRO A 88 -11.41 2.45 -8.42
C PRO A 88 -12.63 1.69 -8.97
N GLU A 89 -12.83 1.79 -10.25
CA GLU A 89 -13.79 0.95 -10.96
C GLU A 89 -13.27 -0.47 -11.10
N SER A 90 -14.17 -1.44 -10.97
CA SER A 90 -13.86 -2.87 -11.10
C SER A 90 -15.01 -3.58 -11.76
N LEU A 91 -14.69 -4.61 -12.56
CA LEU A 91 -15.65 -5.54 -13.12
C LEU A 91 -15.74 -6.79 -12.27
N PHE A 92 -16.95 -7.29 -12.09
CA PHE A 92 -17.18 -8.52 -11.36
C PHE A 92 -17.98 -9.50 -12.23
N PRO A 93 -17.65 -10.80 -12.20
CA PRO A 93 -18.34 -11.81 -12.99
C PRO A 93 -19.67 -12.26 -12.37
N ASP A 94 -19.99 -11.81 -11.16
CA ASP A 94 -21.20 -12.18 -10.43
C ASP A 94 -21.85 -10.95 -9.77
N PRO A 95 -23.19 -10.94 -9.68
CA PRO A 95 -23.94 -9.78 -9.16
C PRO A 95 -23.74 -9.52 -7.68
N ALA A 96 -23.43 -10.54 -6.86
CA ALA A 96 -23.24 -10.37 -5.42
C ALA A 96 -21.95 -9.62 -5.11
N SER A 97 -20.85 -9.96 -5.80
CA SER A 97 -19.57 -9.25 -5.67
C SER A 97 -19.66 -7.82 -6.20
N ALA A 98 -20.36 -7.60 -7.33
CA ALA A 98 -20.59 -6.26 -7.88
C ALA A 98 -21.40 -5.38 -6.93
N LEU A 99 -22.48 -5.90 -6.36
CA LEU A 99 -23.35 -5.17 -5.43
C LEU A 99 -22.59 -4.81 -4.14
N LEU A 100 -21.80 -5.75 -3.60
CA LEU A 100 -20.96 -5.49 -2.43
C LEU A 100 -19.94 -4.38 -2.71
N ASP A 101 -19.30 -4.38 -3.87
CA ASP A 101 -18.31 -3.35 -4.23
C ASP A 101 -18.98 -1.98 -4.42
N ALA A 102 -20.19 -1.93 -4.98
CA ALA A 102 -20.98 -0.71 -5.10
C ALA A 102 -21.36 -0.13 -3.73
N GLU A 103 -21.80 -0.97 -2.76
CA GLU A 103 -22.02 -0.54 -1.38
C GLU A 103 -20.75 0.04 -0.75
N ARG A 104 -19.59 -0.61 -0.94
CA ARG A 104 -18.30 -0.15 -0.42
C ARG A 104 -17.85 1.16 -1.07
N LYS A 105 -18.13 1.35 -2.36
CA LYS A 105 -17.89 2.62 -3.05
C LYS A 105 -18.73 3.74 -2.44
N ALA A 106 -20.04 3.50 -2.25
CA ALA A 106 -20.93 4.48 -1.64
C ALA A 106 -20.49 4.85 -0.21
N ASP A 107 -20.13 3.88 0.62
CA ASP A 107 -19.60 4.10 1.97
C ASP A 107 -18.29 4.92 1.95
N PHE A 108 -17.40 4.66 1.00
CA PHE A 108 -16.15 5.40 0.83
C PHE A 108 -16.40 6.85 0.45
N GLU A 109 -17.30 7.11 -0.48
CA GLU A 109 -17.67 8.44 -0.94
C GLU A 109 -18.42 9.23 0.15
N GLN A 110 -19.33 8.58 0.89
CA GLN A 110 -20.06 9.20 2.02
C GLN A 110 -19.14 9.53 3.20
N ALA A 111 -18.02 8.85 3.37
CA ALA A 111 -17.05 9.15 4.43
C ALA A 111 -16.36 10.51 4.25
N GLY A 112 -16.55 11.19 3.11
CA GLY A 112 -16.01 12.50 2.80
C GLY A 112 -14.65 12.45 2.14
N SER A 113 -13.94 13.59 2.16
CA SER A 113 -12.65 13.69 1.49
C SER A 113 -11.55 12.86 2.16
N HIS A 114 -10.84 12.11 1.35
CA HIS A 114 -9.69 11.31 1.74
C HIS A 114 -8.38 11.97 1.30
N PHE A 115 -7.33 11.81 2.12
CA PHE A 115 -6.05 12.45 1.86
C PHE A 115 -4.90 11.46 2.01
N VAL A 116 -3.98 11.50 1.05
CA VAL A 116 -2.73 10.73 1.07
C VAL A 116 -1.53 11.67 1.05
N SER A 117 -0.40 11.22 1.61
CA SER A 117 0.85 11.99 1.61
C SER A 117 1.89 11.30 0.74
N ASP A 118 2.52 12.09 -0.14
CA ASP A 118 3.69 11.70 -0.90
C ASP A 118 4.91 12.43 -0.35
N TYR A 119 6.05 11.74 -0.28
CA TYR A 119 7.28 12.28 0.31
C TYR A 119 8.38 12.28 -0.73
N PHE A 120 9.08 13.43 -0.83
CA PHE A 120 10.12 13.65 -1.82
C PHE A 120 11.41 14.15 -1.17
N LEU A 121 12.53 13.59 -1.63
CA LEU A 121 13.87 14.03 -1.28
C LEU A 121 14.58 14.49 -2.55
N THR A 122 14.86 15.79 -2.67
CA THR A 122 15.62 16.34 -3.77
C THR A 122 17.05 16.67 -3.29
N LEU A 123 18.03 16.11 -3.96
CA LEU A 123 19.44 16.45 -3.80
C LEU A 123 19.83 17.42 -4.90
N LEU A 124 20.38 18.55 -4.51
CA LEU A 124 20.89 19.57 -5.40
C LEU A 124 22.40 19.74 -5.18
N TRP A 125 23.15 19.84 -6.25
CA TRP A 125 24.56 20.13 -6.22
C TRP A 125 24.92 21.26 -7.16
N LEU A 126 25.53 22.31 -6.62
CA LEU A 126 26.13 23.40 -7.38
C LEU A 126 27.61 23.11 -7.54
N PRO A 127 28.10 22.84 -8.77
CA PRO A 127 29.51 22.63 -9.00
C PRO A 127 30.35 23.90 -8.67
N PRO A 128 31.66 23.77 -8.41
CA PRO A 128 32.55 24.93 -8.24
C PRO A 128 32.39 25.94 -9.35
N ALA A 129 32.61 27.23 -9.09
CA ALA A 129 32.32 28.36 -10.02
C ALA A 129 32.90 28.18 -11.42
N GLU A 130 34.08 27.58 -11.52
CA GLU A 130 34.71 27.27 -12.82
C GLU A 130 33.96 26.20 -13.62
N GLU A 131 33.32 25.28 -12.95
CA GLU A 131 32.51 24.19 -13.54
C GLU A 131 31.06 24.64 -13.77
N ALA A 132 30.51 25.49 -12.92
CA ALA A 132 29.16 26.03 -13.05
C ALA A 132 29.02 26.93 -14.30
N ALA A 133 30.01 27.80 -14.54
CA ALA A 133 30.05 28.65 -15.76
C ALA A 133 30.10 27.81 -17.06
N ARG A 134 30.59 26.57 -16.98
CA ARG A 134 30.61 25.63 -18.14
C ARG A 134 29.27 24.95 -18.31
N ALA A 135 28.57 24.59 -17.24
CA ALA A 135 27.21 24.05 -17.30
C ALA A 135 26.20 25.10 -17.84
N GLU A 136 26.35 26.37 -17.46
CA GLU A 136 25.57 27.46 -18.04
C GLU A 136 25.75 27.59 -19.55
N SER A 137 26.96 27.29 -20.07
CA SER A 137 27.25 27.41 -21.52
C SER A 137 26.44 26.42 -22.36
N TRP A 138 25.85 25.41 -21.80
CA TRP A 138 24.95 24.46 -22.47
C TRP A 138 23.61 25.06 -22.85
N LEU A 139 23.15 26.02 -22.07
CA LEU A 139 21.86 26.66 -22.28
C LEU A 139 21.89 27.70 -23.40
N TYR A 140 23.10 28.01 -23.94
CA TYR A 140 23.29 29.05 -24.94
C TYR A 140 24.09 28.55 -26.14
N GLU A 141 23.48 28.49 -27.32
CA GLU A 141 24.18 28.21 -28.59
C GLU A 141 25.27 29.25 -28.88
N GLY A 142 26.45 28.81 -29.24
CA GLY A 142 27.52 29.66 -29.81
C GLY A 142 28.75 29.94 -28.94
N ARG A 143 28.92 29.25 -27.76
CA ARG A 143 30.21 29.30 -27.04
C ARG A 143 31.02 28.03 -27.27
N GLU A 144 32.27 28.20 -27.71
CA GLU A 144 33.22 27.11 -27.84
C GLU A 144 33.51 26.47 -26.46
N SER A 145 33.28 25.16 -26.36
CA SER A 145 33.50 24.40 -25.13
C SER A 145 34.99 24.26 -24.85
N SER A 146 35.48 24.82 -23.77
CA SER A 146 36.81 24.54 -23.25
C SER A 146 36.85 23.14 -22.64
N GLY A 147 37.27 22.15 -23.40
CA GLY A 147 37.99 20.91 -23.04
C GLY A 147 37.46 19.94 -22.00
N VAL A 148 36.36 20.21 -21.29
CA VAL A 148 35.74 19.27 -20.31
C VAL A 148 34.40 18.80 -20.84
N ASN A 149 34.23 17.50 -20.92
CA ASN A 149 32.99 16.88 -21.38
C ASN A 149 31.88 17.11 -20.32
N PRO A 150 30.85 17.89 -20.64
CA PRO A 150 29.73 18.17 -19.69
C PRO A 150 29.02 16.91 -19.17
N TRP A 151 28.98 15.85 -19.98
CA TRP A 151 28.41 14.55 -19.59
C TRP A 151 29.17 13.89 -18.43
N GLU A 152 30.45 14.22 -18.20
CA GLU A 152 31.22 13.74 -17.07
C GLU A 152 30.70 14.33 -15.75
N GLN A 153 30.28 15.59 -15.75
CA GLN A 153 29.70 16.24 -14.58
C GLN A 153 28.34 15.63 -14.23
N VAL A 154 27.50 15.42 -15.25
CA VAL A 154 26.18 14.76 -15.04
C VAL A 154 26.36 13.35 -14.51
N ARG A 155 27.28 12.55 -15.07
CA ARG A 155 27.60 11.21 -14.58
C ARG A 155 28.15 11.26 -13.15
N GLY A 156 29.10 12.14 -12.89
CA GLY A 156 29.67 12.33 -11.57
C GLY A 156 28.64 12.73 -10.51
N PHE A 157 27.66 13.56 -10.88
CA PHE A 157 26.52 13.89 -10.04
C PHE A 157 25.61 12.69 -9.81
N ALA A 158 25.23 11.96 -10.88
CA ALA A 158 24.42 10.75 -10.79
C ALA A 158 25.07 9.71 -9.88
N ASP A 159 26.36 9.41 -10.07
CA ASP A 159 27.12 8.44 -9.24
C ASP A 159 27.14 8.83 -7.75
N ARG A 160 27.28 10.14 -7.44
CA ARG A 160 27.27 10.63 -6.05
C ARG A 160 25.90 10.48 -5.43
N THR A 161 24.84 10.84 -6.16
CA THR A 161 23.46 10.74 -5.68
C THR A 161 23.01 9.28 -5.55
N ASP A 162 23.45 8.38 -6.45
CA ASP A 162 23.17 6.95 -6.35
C ASP A 162 23.77 6.32 -5.07
N ARG A 163 24.98 6.75 -4.69
CA ARG A 163 25.58 6.32 -3.41
C ARG A 163 24.79 6.81 -2.20
N VAL A 164 24.25 8.03 -2.27
CA VAL A 164 23.39 8.56 -1.20
C VAL A 164 22.11 7.74 -1.12
N LEU A 165 21.45 7.48 -2.26
CA LEU A 165 20.21 6.70 -2.29
C LEU A 165 20.42 5.29 -1.76
N ALA A 166 21.49 4.61 -2.18
CA ALA A 166 21.81 3.25 -1.73
C ALA A 166 21.98 3.16 -0.20
N LEU A 167 22.50 4.23 0.43
CA LEU A 167 22.57 4.29 1.90
C LEU A 167 21.20 4.46 2.55
N LEU A 168 20.28 5.21 1.90
CA LEU A 168 18.93 5.45 2.40
C LEU A 168 18.03 4.22 2.20
N ASP A 169 18.09 3.58 1.06
CA ASP A 169 17.32 2.38 0.72
C ASP A 169 17.55 1.23 1.70
N GLY A 170 18.75 1.14 2.28
CA GLY A 170 19.08 0.12 3.28
C GLY A 170 18.30 0.20 4.61
N PHE A 171 17.52 1.28 4.87
CA PHE A 171 16.75 1.43 6.11
C PHE A 171 15.40 2.14 5.97
N MET A 172 15.10 2.70 4.81
CA MET A 172 13.79 3.28 4.52
C MET A 172 12.87 2.20 3.93
N PRO A 173 11.59 2.12 4.31
CA PRO A 173 10.62 1.20 3.69
C PRO A 173 10.45 1.41 2.18
N GLU A 174 10.64 2.64 1.70
CA GLU A 174 10.64 2.99 0.28
C GLU A 174 11.64 4.12 0.04
N CYS A 175 12.53 3.97 -0.94
CA CYS A 175 13.41 5.05 -1.38
C CYS A 175 13.86 4.77 -2.83
N ARG A 176 13.33 5.52 -3.81
CA ARG A 176 13.62 5.30 -5.23
C ARG A 176 13.67 6.61 -6.00
N TRP A 177 14.54 6.69 -6.99
CA TRP A 177 14.55 7.82 -7.92
C TRP A 177 13.25 7.91 -8.69
N LEU A 178 12.80 9.13 -8.95
CA LEU A 178 11.76 9.39 -9.92
C LEU A 178 12.35 9.22 -11.33
N ASP A 179 11.56 8.67 -12.24
CA ASP A 179 11.80 8.73 -13.67
C ASP A 179 11.54 10.15 -14.21
N ASP A 180 11.73 10.36 -15.51
CA ASP A 180 11.56 11.66 -16.14
C ASP A 180 10.11 12.17 -15.98
N ALA A 181 9.11 11.34 -16.26
CA ALA A 181 7.71 11.70 -16.12
C ALA A 181 7.32 11.98 -14.66
N GLY A 182 7.81 11.16 -13.72
CA GLY A 182 7.64 11.37 -12.28
C GLY A 182 8.30 12.65 -11.80
N THR A 183 9.50 12.97 -12.30
CA THR A 183 10.23 14.20 -11.98
C THR A 183 9.44 15.43 -12.46
N LEU A 184 8.99 15.45 -13.72
CA LEU A 184 8.19 16.55 -14.25
C LEU A 184 6.85 16.71 -13.50
N THR A 185 6.17 15.58 -13.22
CA THR A 185 4.92 15.57 -12.45
C THR A 185 5.12 16.12 -11.02
N TYR A 186 6.21 15.74 -10.35
CA TYR A 186 6.55 16.28 -9.04
C TYR A 186 6.83 17.78 -9.11
N LEU A 187 7.69 18.24 -10.02
CA LEU A 187 8.00 19.66 -10.14
C LEU A 187 6.75 20.48 -10.46
N HIS A 188 5.90 20.03 -11.38
CA HIS A 188 4.61 20.66 -11.67
C HIS A 188 3.73 20.76 -10.41
N SER A 189 3.63 19.68 -9.62
CA SER A 189 2.80 19.64 -8.39
C SER A 189 3.26 20.64 -7.32
N THR A 190 4.48 21.19 -7.42
CA THR A 190 4.99 22.20 -6.47
C THR A 190 4.53 23.62 -6.82
N ILE A 191 4.15 23.86 -8.06
CA ILE A 191 3.80 25.18 -8.61
C ILE A 191 2.39 25.26 -9.18
N SER A 192 1.63 24.15 -9.13
CA SER A 192 0.25 24.09 -9.60
C SER A 192 -0.65 23.43 -8.55
N THR A 193 -1.89 23.89 -8.47
CA THR A 193 -2.94 23.22 -7.69
C THR A 193 -3.68 22.16 -8.51
N ASN A 194 -3.45 22.12 -9.82
CA ASN A 194 -3.95 21.07 -10.72
C ASN A 194 -3.10 19.81 -10.55
N ARG A 195 -3.76 18.67 -10.39
CA ARG A 195 -3.10 17.37 -10.24
C ARG A 195 -3.23 16.59 -11.54
N GLN A 196 -2.13 16.59 -12.31
CA GLN A 196 -2.06 15.86 -13.58
C GLN A 196 -0.68 15.24 -13.75
N ARG A 197 -0.63 14.13 -14.47
CA ARG A 197 0.63 13.54 -14.88
C ARG A 197 1.20 14.35 -16.05
N VAL A 198 2.45 14.77 -15.93
CA VAL A 198 3.15 15.49 -17.01
C VAL A 198 3.91 14.49 -17.87
N ALA A 199 3.57 14.43 -19.15
CA ALA A 199 4.29 13.62 -20.11
C ALA A 199 5.65 14.24 -20.44
N VAL A 200 6.64 13.40 -20.71
CA VAL A 200 7.96 13.87 -21.19
C VAL A 200 7.81 14.32 -22.65
N PRO A 201 8.15 15.57 -22.98
CA PRO A 201 8.03 16.04 -24.36
C PRO A 201 9.05 15.32 -25.26
N GLU A 202 8.64 14.97 -26.48
CA GLU A 202 9.51 14.33 -27.48
C GLU A 202 10.67 15.24 -27.91
N VAL A 203 10.43 16.55 -27.92
CA VAL A 203 11.45 17.55 -28.21
C VAL A 203 11.87 18.24 -26.92
N PRO A 204 13.17 18.37 -26.60
CA PRO A 204 13.64 19.06 -25.41
C PRO A 204 13.05 20.47 -25.30
N MET A 205 12.43 20.77 -24.17
CA MET A 205 11.80 22.06 -23.88
C MET A 205 12.35 22.64 -22.57
N HIS A 206 12.30 23.98 -22.46
CA HIS A 206 12.59 24.62 -21.19
C HIS A 206 11.51 24.30 -20.16
N LEU A 207 11.91 23.72 -19.01
CA LEU A 207 10.98 23.21 -17.99
C LEU A 207 10.18 24.31 -17.31
N ASP A 208 10.73 25.50 -17.17
CA ASP A 208 10.04 26.65 -16.60
C ASP A 208 8.83 27.09 -17.43
N ALA A 209 8.93 26.99 -18.77
CA ALA A 209 7.83 27.28 -19.68
C ALA A 209 6.83 26.11 -19.78
N LEU A 210 7.32 24.86 -19.71
CA LEU A 210 6.50 23.65 -19.80
C LEU A 210 5.60 23.50 -18.58
N LEU A 211 6.13 23.76 -17.37
CA LEU A 211 5.48 23.42 -16.11
C LEU A 211 4.59 24.52 -15.54
N ALA A 212 4.78 25.79 -15.93
CA ALA A 212 4.02 26.91 -15.41
C ALA A 212 2.66 27.06 -16.08
N ASP A 213 1.65 26.36 -15.58
CA ASP A 213 0.27 26.32 -16.11
C ASP A 213 -0.68 27.33 -15.44
N GLN A 214 -0.30 27.90 -14.31
CA GLN A 214 -1.12 28.84 -13.54
C GLN A 214 -0.40 30.16 -13.27
N PRO A 215 -1.10 31.29 -13.26
CA PRO A 215 -0.51 32.58 -12.91
C PRO A 215 -0.31 32.69 -11.40
N LEU A 216 0.86 33.20 -10.98
CA LEU A 216 1.12 33.61 -9.61
C LEU A 216 0.82 35.12 -9.47
N THR A 217 -0.14 35.49 -8.65
CA THR A 217 -0.36 36.87 -8.24
C THR A 217 0.36 37.13 -6.93
N GLY A 218 1.34 38.02 -6.93
CA GLY A 218 2.11 38.37 -5.74
C GLY A 218 1.35 39.29 -4.79
N GLY A 219 2.04 39.82 -3.77
CA GLY A 219 1.51 40.74 -2.76
C GLY A 219 1.57 40.12 -1.38
N LEU A 220 0.86 40.76 -0.43
CA LEU A 220 0.80 40.28 0.96
C LEU A 220 0.00 38.97 1.11
N GLU A 221 -0.91 38.76 0.20
CA GLU A 221 -1.77 37.57 0.11
C GLU A 221 -1.68 36.97 -1.29
N PRO A 222 -0.62 36.18 -1.55
CA PRO A 222 -0.38 35.65 -2.88
C PRO A 222 -1.48 34.64 -3.28
N ARG A 223 -1.70 34.55 -4.61
CA ARG A 223 -2.64 33.61 -5.21
C ARG A 223 -1.95 32.84 -6.34
N LEU A 224 -2.25 31.54 -6.42
CA LEU A 224 -1.83 30.65 -7.51
C LEU A 224 -3.09 30.18 -8.25
N GLY A 225 -3.26 30.65 -9.49
CA GLY A 225 -4.52 30.51 -10.20
C GLY A 225 -5.68 31.16 -9.42
N ASP A 226 -6.69 30.36 -9.08
CA ASP A 226 -7.87 30.76 -8.30
C ASP A 226 -7.70 30.54 -6.77
N ARG A 227 -6.58 29.97 -6.32
CA ARG A 227 -6.35 29.61 -4.91
C ARG A 227 -5.57 30.67 -4.16
N HIS A 228 -6.07 31.05 -2.98
CA HIS A 228 -5.36 31.88 -2.03
C HIS A 228 -4.29 31.05 -1.31
N LEU A 229 -3.02 31.44 -1.42
CA LEU A 229 -1.92 30.80 -0.70
C LEU A 229 -1.76 31.42 0.69
N ARG A 230 -1.46 30.57 1.67
CA ARG A 230 -1.02 30.97 3.01
C ARG A 230 0.24 30.20 3.38
N ILE A 231 1.23 30.92 3.85
CA ILE A 231 2.57 30.39 4.06
C ILE A 231 2.97 30.59 5.52
N LEU A 232 3.45 29.53 6.15
CA LEU A 232 3.99 29.51 7.50
C LEU A 232 5.48 29.14 7.42
N THR A 233 6.36 29.93 8.03
CA THR A 233 7.79 29.61 8.16
C THR A 233 8.14 29.36 9.62
N LEU A 234 8.90 28.30 9.90
CA LEU A 234 9.45 28.02 11.22
C LEU A 234 10.64 28.94 11.47
N ASN A 235 10.56 29.77 12.51
CA ASN A 235 11.57 30.78 12.81
C ASN A 235 12.27 30.59 14.16
N GLY A 236 11.63 29.94 15.12
CA GLY A 236 12.19 29.59 16.43
C GLY A 236 12.06 28.10 16.68
N PHE A 237 13.03 27.54 17.38
CA PHE A 237 13.16 26.10 17.57
C PHE A 237 13.08 25.75 19.05
N PRO A 238 12.52 24.58 19.42
CA PRO A 238 12.53 24.10 20.80
C PRO A 238 13.97 23.87 21.30
N THR A 239 14.15 23.87 22.60
CA THR A 239 15.47 23.61 23.25
C THR A 239 16.00 22.23 22.94
N THR A 240 15.13 21.26 22.72
CA THR A 240 15.45 19.88 22.35
C THR A 240 14.56 19.40 21.23
N THR A 241 15.09 18.65 20.29
CA THR A 241 14.32 18.03 19.22
C THR A 241 14.31 16.52 19.37
N THR A 242 13.21 15.89 18.97
CA THR A 242 13.09 14.43 18.90
C THR A 242 12.79 14.01 17.45
N PRO A 243 13.20 12.81 17.02
CA PRO A 243 12.89 12.33 15.68
C PRO A 243 11.39 12.37 15.38
N GLY A 244 11.02 12.94 14.20
CA GLY A 244 9.62 13.05 13.79
C GLY A 244 8.79 14.06 14.60
N ILE A 245 9.42 15.06 15.22
CA ILE A 245 8.73 16.05 16.08
C ILE A 245 7.58 16.79 15.38
N LEU A 246 7.59 16.90 14.05
CA LEU A 246 6.56 17.55 13.25
C LEU A 246 5.65 16.55 12.51
N ASP A 247 5.81 15.26 12.72
CA ASP A 247 5.08 14.23 11.95
C ASP A 247 3.57 14.21 12.20
N ASP A 248 3.07 14.85 13.26
CA ASP A 248 1.63 15.09 13.46
C ASP A 248 0.99 15.89 12.31
N LEU A 249 1.76 16.65 11.54
CA LEU A 249 1.29 17.30 10.30
C LEU A 249 0.73 16.28 9.30
N ASN A 250 1.21 15.04 9.29
CA ASN A 250 0.73 13.98 8.40
C ASN A 250 -0.71 13.50 8.71
N ARG A 251 -1.31 13.95 9.83
CA ARG A 251 -2.70 13.64 10.21
C ARG A 251 -3.72 14.70 9.78
N ILE A 252 -3.26 15.80 9.19
CA ILE A 252 -4.12 16.92 8.77
C ILE A 252 -5.10 16.43 7.67
N ALA A 253 -6.37 16.86 7.77
CA ALA A 253 -7.45 16.48 6.87
C ALA A 253 -7.72 17.55 5.78
N PHE A 254 -6.67 18.11 5.18
CA PHE A 254 -6.72 18.99 4.00
C PHE A 254 -5.38 18.99 3.26
N PRO A 255 -5.34 19.45 1.98
CA PRO A 255 -4.12 19.52 1.20
C PRO A 255 -3.14 20.56 1.74
N TYR A 256 -1.85 20.21 1.76
CA TYR A 256 -0.75 21.11 2.10
C TYR A 256 0.56 20.64 1.45
N ARG A 257 1.55 21.56 1.42
CA ARG A 257 2.96 21.27 1.15
C ARG A 257 3.80 21.66 2.36
N TRP A 258 4.57 20.74 2.90
CA TRP A 258 5.58 21.00 3.92
C TRP A 258 6.96 20.71 3.34
N SER A 259 7.72 21.78 3.06
CA SER A 259 9.05 21.72 2.49
C SER A 259 10.10 22.17 3.51
N THR A 260 11.12 21.35 3.71
CA THR A 260 12.30 21.67 4.53
C THR A 260 13.51 21.70 3.60
N ARG A 261 14.09 22.91 3.41
CA ARG A 261 15.30 23.16 2.65
C ARG A 261 16.50 23.27 3.58
N ALA A 262 17.59 22.59 3.24
CA ALA A 262 18.86 22.72 3.94
C ALA A 262 20.00 22.99 2.94
N ILE A 263 20.70 24.10 3.09
CA ILE A 263 21.91 24.44 2.34
C ILE A 263 23.10 24.07 3.23
N LEU A 264 23.86 23.05 2.85
CA LEU A 264 24.91 22.48 3.66
C LEU A 264 26.19 23.29 3.56
N ILE A 265 26.98 23.28 4.63
CA ILE A 265 28.25 23.99 4.72
C ILE A 265 29.36 23.07 5.22
N ASP A 266 30.58 23.30 4.71
CA ASP A 266 31.75 22.54 5.10
C ASP A 266 32.15 22.78 6.54
N LYS A 267 32.81 21.80 7.16
CA LYS A 267 33.26 21.83 8.54
C LYS A 267 34.07 23.11 8.91
N PRO A 268 35.03 23.60 8.08
CA PRO A 268 35.75 24.83 8.36
C PRO A 268 34.84 26.07 8.39
N ASP A 269 33.88 26.15 7.47
CA ASP A 269 32.95 27.30 7.40
C ASP A 269 31.95 27.26 8.53
N ALA A 270 31.43 26.08 8.85
CA ALA A 270 30.58 25.83 10.02
C ALA A 270 31.30 26.24 11.33
N ALA A 271 32.54 25.86 11.51
CA ALA A 271 33.33 26.24 12.67
C ALA A 271 33.56 27.75 12.78
N ARG A 272 33.80 28.44 11.65
CA ARG A 272 33.91 29.90 11.60
C ARG A 272 32.59 30.58 11.97
N LEU A 273 31.47 30.09 11.45
CA LEU A 273 30.13 30.58 11.72
C LEU A 273 29.78 30.44 13.20
N LEU A 274 29.91 29.26 13.76
CA LEU A 274 29.60 28.95 15.17
C LEU A 274 30.51 29.76 16.13
N THR A 275 31.80 29.90 15.78
CA THR A 275 32.73 30.75 16.56
C THR A 275 32.28 32.20 16.53
N LYS A 276 31.81 32.73 15.41
CA LYS A 276 31.27 34.10 15.31
C LYS A 276 30.01 34.25 16.16
N ILE A 277 29.08 33.29 16.10
CA ILE A 277 27.84 33.29 16.89
C ILE A 277 28.16 33.24 18.37
N ARG A 278 29.06 32.35 18.82
CA ARG A 278 29.53 32.24 20.20
C ARG A 278 30.10 33.55 20.71
N ARG A 279 30.98 34.23 19.91
CA ARG A 279 31.57 35.50 20.28
C ARG A 279 30.55 36.62 20.40
N GLN A 280 29.55 36.64 19.49
CA GLN A 280 28.48 37.64 19.52
C GLN A 280 27.62 37.51 20.79
N TRP A 281 27.21 36.30 21.18
CA TRP A 281 26.44 36.06 22.39
C TRP A 281 27.24 36.23 23.66
N PHE A 282 28.51 35.81 23.63
CA PHE A 282 29.42 36.03 24.75
C PHE A 282 29.61 37.52 25.02
N ALA A 283 29.75 38.36 23.99
CA ALA A 283 29.86 39.80 24.13
C ALA A 283 28.59 40.45 24.68
N LYS A 284 27.39 39.92 24.33
CA LYS A 284 26.09 40.41 24.82
C LYS A 284 25.80 40.01 26.26
N ARG A 285 26.53 39.04 26.83
CA ARG A 285 26.36 38.53 28.20
C ARG A 285 26.44 39.62 29.29
N LYS A 286 27.24 40.67 29.09
CA LYS A 286 27.37 41.79 30.01
C LYS A 286 27.02 43.07 29.28
N SER A 287 26.14 43.90 29.88
CA SER A 287 25.83 45.20 29.32
C SER A 287 27.07 46.13 29.40
N ILE A 288 27.21 47.10 28.50
CA ILE A 288 28.30 48.09 28.50
C ILE A 288 28.41 48.77 29.83
N ALA A 289 27.28 49.08 30.51
CA ALA A 289 27.23 49.65 31.83
C ALA A 289 27.76 48.70 32.91
N ALA A 290 27.52 47.38 32.81
CA ALA A 290 28.07 46.36 33.70
C ALA A 290 29.57 46.22 33.53
N ILE A 291 30.09 46.25 32.30
CA ILE A 291 31.51 46.24 31.99
C ILE A 291 32.24 47.50 32.52
N LEU A 292 31.65 48.68 32.30
CA LEU A 292 32.18 49.93 32.85
C LEU A 292 32.20 49.94 34.38
N LYS A 293 31.17 49.46 35.06
CA LYS A 293 31.12 49.30 36.52
C LYS A 293 32.18 48.33 37.02
N GLU A 294 32.38 47.19 36.36
CA GLU A 294 33.40 46.21 36.73
C GLU A 294 34.84 46.75 36.60
N VAL A 295 35.08 47.57 35.56
CA VAL A 295 36.34 48.25 35.35
C VAL A 295 36.56 49.33 36.39
N MET A 296 35.51 50.02 36.85
CA MET A 296 35.60 51.11 37.85
C MET A 296 35.63 50.60 39.28
N THR A 297 34.97 49.44 39.56
CA THR A 297 34.86 48.97 40.96
C THR A 297 35.71 47.75 41.28
N SER A 298 36.35 47.13 40.29
CA SER A 298 37.09 45.84 40.37
C SER A 298 36.30 44.70 41.01
N GLU A 299 34.94 44.81 41.08
CA GLU A 299 34.05 43.75 41.58
C GLU A 299 33.31 43.18 40.43
N PRO A 300 33.18 41.80 40.32
CA PRO A 300 32.43 41.16 39.28
C PRO A 300 30.94 41.53 39.38
N SER A 301 30.36 42.02 38.27
CA SER A 301 28.97 42.38 38.20
C SER A 301 28.09 41.13 38.21
N ALA A 302 27.12 41.03 39.13
CA ALA A 302 26.17 39.94 39.26
C ALA A 302 25.08 39.99 38.14
N LEU A 303 24.99 41.09 37.36
CA LEU A 303 24.05 41.27 36.28
C LEU A 303 24.62 40.62 34.97
N VAL A 304 24.42 39.33 34.83
CA VAL A 304 24.71 38.57 33.59
C VAL A 304 23.37 38.28 32.90
N ASP A 305 23.32 38.57 31.62
CA ASP A 305 22.22 38.11 30.78
C ASP A 305 22.31 36.59 30.58
N THR A 306 21.47 35.86 31.31
CA THR A 306 21.43 34.40 31.32
C THR A 306 21.04 33.83 29.96
N ASP A 307 20.18 34.49 29.16
CA ASP A 307 19.82 34.07 27.81
C ASP A 307 21.03 34.12 26.87
N ALA A 308 21.77 35.23 26.91
CA ALA A 308 23.00 35.36 26.13
C ALA A 308 24.10 34.37 26.55
N ALA A 309 24.15 34.02 27.83
CA ALA A 309 25.07 33.00 28.35
C ALA A 309 24.66 31.59 27.84
N ASN A 310 23.41 31.23 27.91
CA ASN A 310 22.90 29.95 27.42
C ASN A 310 23.14 29.80 25.90
N LYS A 311 22.83 30.81 25.09
CA LYS A 311 23.10 30.80 23.64
C LYS A 311 24.58 30.69 23.27
N ALA A 312 25.46 31.25 24.10
CA ALA A 312 26.90 31.07 23.94
C ALA A 312 27.33 29.63 24.24
N THR A 313 26.72 28.99 25.26
CA THR A 313 26.97 27.60 25.65
C THR A 313 26.42 26.65 24.54
N ASP A 314 25.24 26.90 24.00
CA ASP A 314 24.67 26.13 22.89
C ASP A 314 25.59 26.16 21.66
N ALA A 315 26.13 27.33 21.32
CA ALA A 315 27.09 27.46 20.24
C ALA A 315 28.42 26.71 20.52
N ASP A 316 28.84 26.59 21.77
CA ASP A 316 30.03 25.84 22.19
C ASP A 316 29.78 24.32 22.11
N MET A 317 28.62 23.84 22.53
CA MET A 317 28.20 22.45 22.35
C MET A 317 28.15 22.09 20.87
N ALA A 318 27.57 22.93 20.02
CA ALA A 318 27.52 22.70 18.56
C ALA A 318 28.94 22.63 17.95
N LEU A 319 29.89 23.42 18.44
CA LEU A 319 31.31 23.36 18.05
C LEU A 319 31.95 22.03 18.44
N GLN A 320 31.62 21.50 19.62
CA GLN A 320 32.12 20.21 20.08
C GLN A 320 31.55 19.04 19.25
N GLU A 321 30.24 19.06 18.96
CA GLU A 321 29.60 18.06 18.07
C GLU A 321 30.17 18.08 16.66
N LEU A 322 30.40 19.28 16.10
CA LEU A 322 31.07 19.46 14.82
C LEU A 322 32.53 18.96 14.84
N GLY A 323 33.23 19.26 15.93
CA GLY A 323 34.61 18.85 16.15
C GLY A 323 34.76 17.33 16.17
N ALA A 324 33.86 16.66 16.89
CA ALA A 324 33.78 15.20 17.04
C ALA A 324 33.17 14.47 15.85
N ASP A 325 32.80 15.17 14.76
CA ASP A 325 32.10 14.62 13.56
C ASP A 325 30.77 13.92 13.90
N ILE A 326 30.08 14.34 14.96
CA ILE A 326 28.76 13.82 15.31
C ILE A 326 27.71 14.35 14.34
N ALA A 327 27.74 15.65 14.02
CA ALA A 327 26.83 16.31 13.10
C ALA A 327 27.56 17.31 12.20
N GLY A 328 27.03 17.55 11.01
CA GLY A 328 27.36 18.68 10.15
C GLY A 328 26.46 19.88 10.43
N MET A 329 26.61 20.96 9.65
CA MET A 329 25.78 22.17 9.74
C MET A 329 25.21 22.56 8.39
N GLY A 330 24.07 23.23 8.42
CA GLY A 330 23.44 23.83 7.23
C GLY A 330 22.54 24.99 7.61
N TYR A 331 22.25 25.82 6.62
CA TYR A 331 21.19 26.83 6.72
C TYR A 331 19.86 26.19 6.38
N VAL A 332 18.93 26.14 7.34
CA VAL A 332 17.69 25.42 7.24
C VAL A 332 16.50 26.37 7.19
N THR A 333 15.56 26.09 6.28
CA THR A 333 14.29 26.78 6.15
C THR A 333 13.18 25.74 6.07
N ALA A 334 12.25 25.73 7.01
CA ALA A 334 11.07 24.87 6.95
C ALA A 334 9.83 25.73 6.73
N THR A 335 9.08 25.41 5.67
CA THR A 335 7.95 26.20 5.18
C THR A 335 6.75 25.29 4.96
N ILE A 336 5.58 25.68 5.43
CA ILE A 336 4.33 24.97 5.21
C ILE A 336 3.39 25.89 4.43
N THR A 337 2.92 25.43 3.27
CA THR A 337 1.99 26.15 2.39
C THR A 337 0.66 25.44 2.39
N VAL A 338 -0.42 26.19 2.65
CA VAL A 338 -1.81 25.76 2.51
C VAL A 338 -2.54 26.67 1.53
N TRP A 339 -3.61 26.17 0.94
CA TRP A 339 -4.40 26.95 -0.03
C TRP A 339 -5.88 26.61 0.03
N ASP A 340 -6.69 27.55 -0.41
CA ASP A 340 -8.13 27.40 -0.65
C ASP A 340 -8.63 28.42 -1.66
N GLN A 341 -9.82 28.18 -2.25
CA GLN A 341 -10.52 29.18 -3.07
C GLN A 341 -11.04 30.34 -2.20
N ASP A 342 -11.49 30.03 -0.99
CA ASP A 342 -11.88 31.06 0.00
C ASP A 342 -10.69 31.45 0.89
N ALA A 343 -10.37 32.73 0.91
CA ALA A 343 -9.30 33.31 1.74
C ALA A 343 -9.46 32.99 3.24
N ARG A 344 -10.70 32.97 3.75
CA ARG A 344 -10.96 32.68 5.18
C ARG A 344 -10.68 31.23 5.51
N VAL A 345 -11.09 30.31 4.62
CA VAL A 345 -10.79 28.89 4.78
C VAL A 345 -9.28 28.64 4.73
N ALA A 346 -8.56 29.33 3.83
CA ALA A 346 -7.10 29.27 3.79
C ALA A 346 -6.47 29.75 5.11
N ASP A 347 -6.99 30.84 5.70
CA ASP A 347 -6.55 31.33 7.01
C ASP A 347 -6.85 30.37 8.15
N GLU A 348 -8.01 29.70 8.14
CA GLU A 348 -8.38 28.68 9.13
C GLU A 348 -7.46 27.45 9.05
N LYS A 349 -7.20 26.97 7.83
CA LYS A 349 -6.23 25.90 7.58
C LYS A 349 -4.85 26.26 8.14
N LEU A 350 -4.37 27.48 7.87
CA LEU A 350 -3.06 27.92 8.37
C LEU A 350 -3.01 27.97 9.89
N ARG A 351 -4.07 28.45 10.56
CA ARG A 351 -4.16 28.49 12.03
C ARG A 351 -4.12 27.09 12.65
N LEU A 352 -4.72 26.09 11.99
CA LEU A 352 -4.63 24.69 12.44
C LEU A 352 -3.19 24.17 12.34
N VAL A 353 -2.50 24.46 11.24
CA VAL A 353 -1.07 24.13 11.08
C VAL A 353 -0.23 24.83 12.14
N GLU A 354 -0.43 26.13 12.35
CA GLU A 354 0.27 26.91 13.36
C GLU A 354 0.10 26.32 14.76
N LYS A 355 -1.13 25.93 15.13
CA LYS A 355 -1.44 25.30 16.42
C LYS A 355 -0.66 23.98 16.62
N ILE A 356 -0.55 23.14 15.58
CA ILE A 356 0.24 21.88 15.65
C ILE A 356 1.71 22.19 15.87
N VAL A 357 2.26 23.12 15.10
CA VAL A 357 3.67 23.53 15.17
C VAL A 357 4.02 24.15 16.52
N GLN A 358 3.18 25.08 17.00
CA GLN A 358 3.37 25.73 18.32
C GLN A 358 3.21 24.72 19.47
N GLY A 359 2.34 23.72 19.33
CA GLY A 359 2.19 22.62 20.29
C GLY A 359 3.44 21.73 20.43
N ARG A 360 4.43 21.92 19.56
CA ARG A 360 5.75 21.28 19.59
C ARG A 360 6.88 22.28 19.94
N ASP A 361 6.54 23.40 20.58
CA ASP A 361 7.46 24.47 21.02
C ASP A 361 8.23 25.17 19.89
N PHE A 362 7.76 25.09 18.64
CA PHE A 362 8.30 25.91 17.57
C PHE A 362 7.62 27.29 17.55
N THR A 363 8.41 28.33 17.28
CA THR A 363 7.85 29.62 16.91
C THR A 363 7.69 29.67 15.40
N ALA A 364 6.46 29.89 14.97
CA ALA A 364 6.12 29.99 13.55
C ALA A 364 5.75 31.44 13.19
N MET A 365 6.00 31.81 11.96
CA MET A 365 5.66 33.12 11.42
C MET A 365 4.75 32.95 10.19
N ILE A 366 3.57 33.55 10.25
CA ILE A 366 2.70 33.70 9.07
C ILE A 366 3.34 34.76 8.18
N GLU A 367 3.70 34.33 6.96
CA GLU A 367 4.39 35.20 6.00
C GLU A 367 3.37 36.14 5.31
N THR A 368 3.74 37.39 5.20
CA THR A 368 2.95 38.44 4.51
C THR A 368 3.83 39.15 3.49
N VAL A 369 4.70 40.05 3.92
CA VAL A 369 5.63 40.77 3.02
C VAL A 369 6.61 39.81 2.33
N ASN A 370 7.06 38.77 3.02
CA ASN A 370 7.97 37.73 2.52
C ASN A 370 7.24 36.50 1.96
N ALA A 371 5.93 36.57 1.74
CA ALA A 371 5.12 35.39 1.40
C ALA A 371 5.54 34.78 0.04
N VAL A 372 5.77 35.58 -0.98
CA VAL A 372 6.22 35.09 -2.30
C VAL A 372 7.61 34.50 -2.21
N ASP A 373 8.56 35.14 -1.54
CA ASP A 373 9.92 34.63 -1.38
C ASP A 373 9.95 33.34 -0.52
N ALA A 374 9.10 33.24 0.50
CA ALA A 374 8.96 32.05 1.31
C ALA A 374 8.41 30.87 0.49
N TRP A 375 7.41 31.11 -0.36
CA TRP A 375 6.87 30.12 -1.26
C TRP A 375 7.90 29.69 -2.32
N LEU A 376 8.57 30.66 -3.00
CA LEU A 376 9.63 30.37 -3.96
C LEU A 376 10.77 29.57 -3.31
N GLY A 377 11.19 29.94 -2.10
CA GLY A 377 12.23 29.23 -1.35
C GLY A 377 11.83 27.81 -0.93
N SER A 378 10.55 27.44 -1.02
CA SER A 378 10.08 26.06 -0.79
C SER A 378 10.15 25.19 -2.04
N LEU A 379 10.40 25.77 -3.22
CA LEU A 379 10.49 25.02 -4.47
C LEU A 379 11.82 24.27 -4.57
N PRO A 380 11.83 23.01 -5.01
CA PRO A 380 13.07 22.26 -5.20
C PRO A 380 13.98 22.94 -6.23
N GLY A 381 15.24 23.15 -5.88
CA GLY A 381 16.19 23.86 -6.72
C GLY A 381 16.33 25.36 -6.40
N HIS A 382 15.41 25.94 -5.66
CA HIS A 382 15.45 27.39 -5.37
C HIS A 382 16.17 27.69 -4.04
N VAL A 383 17.48 27.94 -4.11
CA VAL A 383 18.34 28.15 -2.92
C VAL A 383 18.46 29.62 -2.50
N TYR A 384 18.07 30.58 -3.36
CA TYR A 384 18.33 32.00 -3.15
C TYR A 384 17.18 32.75 -2.48
N ALA A 385 15.93 32.36 -2.71
CA ALA A 385 14.78 33.00 -2.10
C ALA A 385 14.66 32.63 -0.61
N ASN A 386 13.98 33.47 0.12
CA ASN A 386 13.72 33.44 1.55
C ASN A 386 14.96 33.73 2.42
N VAL A 387 14.89 34.84 3.14
CA VAL A 387 15.95 35.33 4.03
C VAL A 387 16.04 34.61 5.37
N ARG A 388 15.05 33.78 5.69
CA ARG A 388 14.99 33.06 6.97
C ARG A 388 15.78 31.75 6.85
N GLN A 389 17.04 31.81 7.23
CA GLN A 389 18.01 30.73 7.07
C GLN A 389 18.83 30.52 8.35
N PRO A 390 18.21 30.09 9.48
CA PRO A 390 18.96 29.80 10.68
C PRO A 390 19.93 28.61 10.46
N PRO A 391 21.15 28.68 11.04
CA PRO A 391 22.10 27.58 11.03
C PRO A 391 21.63 26.49 12.00
N ILE A 392 21.49 25.26 11.52
CA ILE A 392 21.01 24.09 12.28
C ILE A 392 21.93 22.91 12.01
N SER A 393 22.12 22.01 13.00
CA SER A 393 22.87 20.79 12.83
C SER A 393 22.13 19.79 11.94
N THR A 394 22.87 18.93 11.24
CA THR A 394 22.27 17.87 10.40
C THR A 394 21.48 16.84 11.22
N LEU A 395 21.79 16.67 12.51
CA LEU A 395 21.00 15.84 13.42
C LEU A 395 19.63 16.45 13.69
N ASN A 396 19.57 17.74 14.04
CA ASN A 396 18.31 18.44 14.24
C ASN A 396 17.49 18.54 12.94
N LEU A 397 18.15 18.71 11.80
CA LEU A 397 17.50 18.63 10.48
C LEU A 397 16.80 17.27 10.31
N ALA A 398 17.49 16.16 10.62
CA ALA A 398 16.91 14.81 10.52
C ALA A 398 15.72 14.59 11.48
N HIS A 399 15.60 15.38 12.56
CA HIS A 399 14.44 15.34 13.46
C HIS A 399 13.24 16.15 12.93
N MET A 400 13.48 17.17 12.08
CA MET A 400 12.48 18.16 11.65
C MET A 400 11.96 17.93 10.24
N ILE A 401 12.47 16.96 9.51
CA ILE A 401 11.91 16.53 8.22
C ILE A 401 10.76 15.55 8.45
N PRO A 402 9.88 15.32 7.47
CA PRO A 402 8.87 14.26 7.54
C PRO A 402 9.55 12.89 7.62
N LEU A 403 9.73 12.40 8.87
CA LEU A 403 10.50 11.20 9.17
C LEU A 403 9.65 9.94 9.13
N SER A 404 8.46 9.99 9.69
CA SER A 404 7.50 8.89 9.66
C SER A 404 6.30 9.22 8.78
N ALA A 405 5.65 8.18 8.27
CA ALA A 405 4.59 8.31 7.28
C ALA A 405 3.34 7.56 7.70
N VAL A 406 2.18 8.05 7.27
CA VAL A 406 0.93 7.29 7.32
C VAL A 406 0.82 6.47 6.03
N TRP A 407 1.00 5.15 6.12
CA TRP A 407 0.95 4.30 4.96
C TRP A 407 -0.48 4.10 4.47
N ALA A 408 -0.76 4.52 3.23
CA ALA A 408 -2.08 4.38 2.61
C ALA A 408 -2.25 3.06 1.82
N GLY A 409 -1.20 2.24 1.70
CA GLY A 409 -1.17 1.14 0.75
C GLY A 409 -0.87 1.61 -0.69
N GLU A 410 -0.58 0.67 -1.57
CA GLU A 410 -0.32 0.95 -2.98
C GLU A 410 -1.61 1.36 -3.70
N ALA A 411 -1.52 2.27 -4.67
CA ALA A 411 -2.67 2.72 -5.45
C ALA A 411 -3.21 1.63 -6.39
N LYS A 412 -2.34 0.71 -6.80
CA LYS A 412 -2.66 -0.47 -7.61
C LYS A 412 -1.95 -1.70 -7.04
N ASP A 413 -2.54 -2.88 -7.21
CA ASP A 413 -1.81 -4.14 -7.07
C ASP A 413 -0.85 -4.27 -8.25
N GLY A 414 0.46 -4.18 -7.96
CA GLY A 414 1.49 -4.17 -9.01
C GLY A 414 1.70 -5.52 -9.68
N HIS A 415 1.16 -6.62 -9.13
CA HIS A 415 1.25 -7.95 -9.73
C HIS A 415 0.16 -8.16 -10.79
N PHE A 416 -1.06 -7.74 -10.47
CA PHE A 416 -2.20 -7.83 -11.39
C PHE A 416 -2.38 -6.60 -12.29
N ASP A 417 -1.63 -5.52 -12.05
CA ASP A 417 -1.86 -4.18 -12.63
C ASP A 417 -3.32 -3.72 -12.50
N ALA A 418 -3.95 -4.04 -11.41
CA ALA A 418 -5.36 -3.89 -11.13
C ALA A 418 -5.58 -3.09 -9.83
N PRO A 419 -6.82 -2.71 -9.48
CA PRO A 419 -7.13 -2.08 -8.21
C PRO A 419 -6.72 -2.93 -7.00
N PRO A 420 -6.46 -2.32 -5.83
CA PRO A 420 -6.24 -3.03 -4.57
C PRO A 420 -7.43 -3.94 -4.23
N LEU A 421 -7.17 -5.03 -3.51
CA LEU A 421 -8.21 -5.99 -3.13
C LEU A 421 -9.30 -5.36 -2.25
N LEU A 422 -8.92 -4.54 -1.27
CA LEU A 422 -9.84 -3.93 -0.31
C LEU A 422 -9.47 -2.46 -0.06
N TYR A 423 -10.50 -1.64 0.17
CA TYR A 423 -10.40 -0.30 0.75
C TYR A 423 -10.86 -0.36 2.21
N GLY A 424 -9.94 -0.20 3.15
CA GLY A 424 -10.23 -0.15 4.58
C GLY A 424 -10.39 1.28 5.08
N ARG A 425 -11.37 1.50 5.96
CA ARG A 425 -11.51 2.77 6.68
C ARG A 425 -10.49 2.84 7.81
N THR A 426 -10.05 4.03 8.16
CA THR A 426 -9.10 4.24 9.26
C THR A 426 -9.63 5.31 10.20
N GLY A 427 -9.06 5.41 11.39
CA GLY A 427 -9.42 6.47 12.36
C GLY A 427 -9.02 7.89 11.94
N GLY A 428 -8.33 8.04 10.79
CA GLY A 428 -7.91 9.33 10.21
C GLY A 428 -8.42 9.50 8.79
N SER A 429 -8.07 10.63 8.17
CA SER A 429 -8.48 10.97 6.79
C SER A 429 -7.68 10.26 5.68
N THR A 430 -6.74 9.39 6.02
CA THR A 430 -5.98 8.59 5.04
C THR A 430 -6.59 7.21 4.96
N PRO A 431 -7.16 6.78 3.81
CA PRO A 431 -7.72 5.44 3.64
C PRO A 431 -6.61 4.39 3.64
N PHE A 432 -6.97 3.12 3.74
CA PHE A 432 -6.02 2.03 3.57
C PHE A 432 -6.39 1.15 2.38
N ARG A 433 -5.48 1.00 1.45
CA ARG A 433 -5.58 0.15 0.26
C ARG A 433 -4.82 -1.13 0.52
N PHE A 434 -5.55 -2.22 0.64
CA PHE A 434 -4.97 -3.52 0.92
C PHE A 434 -4.84 -4.34 -0.35
N SER A 435 -3.63 -4.83 -0.63
CA SER A 435 -3.32 -5.83 -1.66
C SER A 435 -2.63 -7.03 -1.03
N LEU A 436 -2.87 -8.23 -1.56
CA LEU A 436 -2.22 -9.46 -1.10
C LEU A 436 -0.74 -9.49 -1.46
N HIS A 437 -0.40 -9.00 -2.66
CA HIS A 437 0.93 -9.17 -3.24
C HIS A 437 1.97 -8.18 -2.68
N VAL A 438 3.12 -8.74 -2.34
CA VAL A 438 4.37 -8.01 -2.09
C VAL A 438 5.39 -8.53 -3.12
N GLY A 439 5.59 -7.79 -4.20
CA GLY A 439 6.27 -8.29 -5.39
C GLY A 439 5.41 -9.35 -6.10
N ASP A 440 5.97 -10.52 -6.33
CA ASP A 440 5.32 -11.68 -6.96
C ASP A 440 4.70 -12.68 -5.95
N VAL A 441 4.74 -12.38 -4.65
CA VAL A 441 4.24 -13.25 -3.58
C VAL A 441 2.97 -12.70 -2.98
N GLY A 442 1.83 -13.37 -3.21
CA GLY A 442 0.51 -13.01 -2.68
C GLY A 442 0.08 -13.79 -1.43
N HIS A 443 0.99 -14.56 -0.80
CA HIS A 443 0.60 -15.35 0.38
C HIS A 443 0.45 -14.47 1.62
N THR A 444 -0.66 -14.68 2.34
CA THR A 444 -1.06 -13.89 3.51
C THR A 444 -1.37 -14.79 4.70
N LEU A 445 -0.85 -14.44 5.87
CA LEU A 445 -1.18 -15.08 7.13
C LEU A 445 -2.22 -14.24 7.89
N VAL A 446 -3.36 -14.83 8.25
CA VAL A 446 -4.41 -14.21 9.05
C VAL A 446 -4.44 -14.88 10.42
N VAL A 447 -4.28 -14.08 11.50
CA VAL A 447 -4.26 -14.61 12.87
C VAL A 447 -5.23 -13.83 13.74
N GLY A 448 -6.11 -14.54 14.42
CA GLY A 448 -7.01 -13.92 15.37
C GLY A 448 -7.83 -14.87 16.20
N PRO A 449 -8.06 -14.54 17.47
CA PRO A 449 -8.86 -15.39 18.37
C PRO A 449 -10.28 -15.57 17.86
N THR A 450 -10.94 -16.62 18.35
CA THR A 450 -12.34 -16.90 18.01
C THR A 450 -13.23 -15.69 18.30
N GLY A 451 -14.08 -15.34 17.34
CA GLY A 451 -15.01 -14.21 17.46
C GLY A 451 -14.38 -12.83 17.18
N ALA A 452 -13.10 -12.75 16.80
CA ALA A 452 -12.44 -11.48 16.44
C ALA A 452 -12.84 -10.93 15.05
N GLY A 453 -13.50 -11.73 14.19
CA GLY A 453 -13.94 -11.31 12.85
C GLY A 453 -13.15 -11.96 11.69
N LYS A 454 -12.40 -13.04 11.95
CA LYS A 454 -11.59 -13.77 10.96
C LYS A 454 -12.41 -14.23 9.75
N SER A 455 -13.49 -14.99 9.97
CA SER A 455 -14.28 -15.56 8.88
C SER A 455 -14.98 -14.50 8.02
N VAL A 456 -15.39 -13.38 8.63
CA VAL A 456 -15.94 -12.23 7.91
C VAL A 456 -14.91 -11.63 6.94
N LEU A 457 -13.66 -11.49 7.39
CA LEU A 457 -12.57 -11.03 6.53
C LEU A 457 -12.31 -11.99 5.37
N LEU A 458 -12.30 -13.31 5.64
CA LEU A 458 -12.05 -14.34 4.60
C LEU A 458 -13.15 -14.33 3.52
N ALA A 459 -14.42 -14.25 3.93
CA ALA A 459 -15.54 -14.15 3.01
C ALA A 459 -15.50 -12.86 2.17
N LEU A 460 -15.16 -11.71 2.80
CA LEU A 460 -14.98 -10.45 2.09
C LEU A 460 -13.83 -10.54 1.08
N MET A 461 -12.71 -11.15 1.45
CA MET A 461 -11.59 -11.34 0.52
C MET A 461 -11.98 -12.20 -0.68
N ALA A 462 -12.76 -13.27 -0.48
CA ALA A 462 -13.27 -14.12 -1.56
C ALA A 462 -14.13 -13.34 -2.55
N LEU A 463 -15.13 -12.57 -2.05
CA LEU A 463 -16.02 -11.74 -2.87
C LEU A 463 -15.24 -10.66 -3.63
N GLN A 464 -14.33 -9.95 -2.96
CA GLN A 464 -13.58 -8.86 -3.58
C GLN A 464 -12.48 -9.35 -4.51
N PHE A 465 -11.99 -10.58 -4.37
CA PHE A 465 -11.01 -11.16 -5.29
C PHE A 465 -11.59 -11.40 -6.69
N ARG A 466 -12.91 -11.49 -6.81
CA ARG A 466 -13.60 -11.61 -8.09
C ARG A 466 -13.43 -10.40 -9.02
N ARG A 467 -12.88 -9.28 -8.54
CA ARG A 467 -12.51 -8.11 -9.36
C ARG A 467 -11.38 -8.38 -10.36
N TYR A 468 -10.57 -9.40 -10.10
CA TYR A 468 -9.49 -9.77 -11.01
C TYR A 468 -10.02 -10.66 -12.12
N GLU A 469 -9.79 -10.27 -13.35
CA GLU A 469 -10.34 -10.93 -14.55
C GLU A 469 -10.02 -12.43 -14.57
N GLY A 470 -11.01 -13.25 -14.84
CA GLY A 470 -10.87 -14.71 -14.88
C GLY A 470 -10.53 -15.36 -13.55
N SER A 471 -10.64 -14.65 -12.44
CA SER A 471 -10.24 -15.14 -11.12
C SER A 471 -11.02 -16.37 -10.66
N GLN A 472 -10.34 -17.23 -9.91
CA GLN A 472 -10.96 -18.38 -9.24
C GLN A 472 -10.65 -18.39 -7.74
N VAL A 473 -11.58 -18.94 -6.94
CA VAL A 473 -11.48 -18.98 -5.48
C VAL A 473 -11.74 -20.41 -5.01
N PHE A 474 -10.81 -20.95 -4.22
CA PHE A 474 -10.95 -22.22 -3.52
C PHE A 474 -10.83 -21.98 -2.02
N ALA A 475 -11.87 -22.32 -1.26
CA ALA A 475 -11.90 -22.08 0.17
C ALA A 475 -12.08 -23.41 0.93
N PHE A 476 -11.15 -23.72 1.82
CA PHE A 476 -11.31 -24.76 2.85
C PHE A 476 -11.81 -24.09 4.11
N ASP A 477 -13.09 -24.25 4.41
CA ASP A 477 -13.86 -23.52 5.40
C ASP A 477 -14.12 -24.41 6.64
N PHE A 478 -14.24 -23.79 7.81
CA PHE A 478 -14.56 -24.47 9.04
C PHE A 478 -15.82 -23.86 9.67
N GLY A 479 -16.90 -24.63 9.72
CA GLY A 479 -18.18 -24.22 10.27
C GLY A 479 -19.10 -23.49 9.30
N GLY A 480 -18.92 -23.63 7.99
CA GLY A 480 -19.79 -23.09 6.94
C GLY A 480 -19.80 -21.58 6.85
N SER A 481 -18.73 -20.91 7.25
CA SER A 481 -18.67 -19.45 7.36
C SER A 481 -18.63 -18.73 6.01
N ILE A 482 -18.08 -19.35 4.97
CA ILE A 482 -17.97 -18.80 3.59
C ILE A 482 -19.15 -19.25 2.72
N ARG A 483 -19.98 -20.17 3.19
CA ARG A 483 -21.04 -20.81 2.39
C ARG A 483 -21.99 -19.82 1.71
N ALA A 484 -22.52 -18.83 2.46
CA ALA A 484 -23.43 -17.84 1.90
C ALA A 484 -22.75 -17.01 0.79
N ALA A 485 -21.50 -16.59 1.00
CA ALA A 485 -20.73 -15.85 0.01
C ALA A 485 -20.44 -16.69 -1.24
N ALA A 486 -20.01 -17.95 -1.09
CA ALA A 486 -19.74 -18.85 -2.19
C ALA A 486 -20.97 -19.09 -3.06
N LEU A 487 -22.12 -19.38 -2.43
CA LEU A 487 -23.40 -19.57 -3.14
C LEU A 487 -23.88 -18.29 -3.82
N ALA A 488 -23.71 -17.13 -3.18
CA ALA A 488 -24.08 -15.83 -3.75
C ALA A 488 -23.24 -15.46 -4.99
N MET A 489 -21.97 -15.91 -5.05
CA MET A 489 -21.10 -15.80 -6.24
C MET A 489 -21.42 -16.84 -7.33
N GLY A 490 -22.48 -17.66 -7.18
CA GLY A 490 -22.79 -18.77 -8.10
C GLY A 490 -21.84 -19.97 -7.98
N GLY A 491 -21.08 -20.04 -6.89
CA GLY A 491 -20.08 -21.08 -6.63
C GLY A 491 -20.67 -22.39 -6.12
N ASP A 492 -19.82 -23.41 -6.05
CA ASP A 492 -20.13 -24.73 -5.47
C ASP A 492 -19.73 -24.76 -3.97
N TRP A 493 -20.59 -25.30 -3.15
CA TRP A 493 -20.30 -25.58 -1.75
C TRP A 493 -20.40 -27.09 -1.48
N HIS A 494 -19.35 -27.64 -0.87
CA HIS A 494 -19.16 -29.05 -0.68
C HIS A 494 -18.99 -29.41 0.81
N ASP A 495 -19.89 -30.22 1.37
CA ASP A 495 -19.77 -30.73 2.72
C ASP A 495 -19.00 -32.06 2.73
N LEU A 496 -17.75 -32.04 3.20
CA LEU A 496 -16.87 -33.22 3.23
C LEU A 496 -17.13 -34.13 4.42
N GLY A 497 -17.82 -33.64 5.47
CA GLY A 497 -18.08 -34.37 6.72
C GLY A 497 -19.54 -34.68 7.01
N GLY A 498 -20.46 -34.15 6.21
CA GLY A 498 -21.90 -34.23 6.48
C GLY A 498 -22.51 -35.63 6.41
N GLU A 499 -23.48 -35.93 7.28
CA GLU A 499 -24.34 -37.10 7.09
C GLU A 499 -25.26 -36.88 5.89
N LEU A 500 -25.22 -37.78 4.91
CA LEU A 500 -26.15 -37.73 3.77
C LEU A 500 -27.57 -38.02 4.25
N THR A 501 -28.44 -37.05 4.16
CA THR A 501 -29.86 -37.32 3.92
C THR A 501 -30.02 -37.49 2.40
N ASP A 502 -30.68 -38.51 1.97
CA ASP A 502 -30.81 -39.04 0.58
C ASP A 502 -31.21 -38.06 -0.55
N ALA A 503 -31.21 -36.75 -0.34
CA ALA A 503 -31.74 -35.76 -1.25
C ALA A 503 -30.90 -34.49 -1.40
N SER A 504 -29.66 -34.38 -0.87
CA SER A 504 -28.92 -33.12 -0.99
C SER A 504 -27.97 -33.15 -2.17
N GLU A 505 -28.13 -32.23 -3.12
CA GLU A 505 -27.19 -31.92 -4.22
C GLU A 505 -25.78 -31.52 -3.72
N THR A 506 -25.57 -31.45 -2.41
CA THR A 506 -24.32 -31.07 -1.74
C THR A 506 -23.40 -32.23 -1.38
N SER A 507 -23.81 -33.48 -1.69
CA SER A 507 -23.01 -34.66 -1.37
C SER A 507 -21.82 -34.80 -2.31
N VAL A 508 -20.61 -34.61 -1.75
CA VAL A 508 -19.36 -34.83 -2.49
C VAL A 508 -19.04 -36.31 -2.53
N SER A 509 -18.71 -36.77 -3.71
CA SER A 509 -18.13 -38.09 -3.91
C SER A 509 -16.88 -37.98 -4.82
N LEU A 510 -15.78 -38.48 -4.34
CA LEU A 510 -14.46 -38.36 -4.97
C LEU A 510 -14.04 -39.68 -5.58
N GLN A 511 -13.42 -39.63 -6.77
CA GLN A 511 -12.87 -40.78 -7.46
C GLN A 511 -11.38 -40.61 -7.73
N PRO A 512 -10.51 -40.78 -6.73
CA PRO A 512 -9.08 -40.49 -6.83
C PRO A 512 -8.34 -41.32 -7.89
N LEU A 513 -8.87 -42.48 -8.26
CA LEU A 513 -8.26 -43.39 -9.22
C LEU A 513 -8.86 -43.27 -10.64
N ALA A 514 -9.77 -42.32 -10.91
CA ALA A 514 -10.43 -42.17 -12.20
C ALA A 514 -9.46 -42.07 -13.40
N ARG A 515 -8.36 -41.35 -13.26
CA ARG A 515 -7.42 -40.98 -14.33
C ARG A 515 -6.13 -41.81 -14.35
N ILE A 516 -6.03 -42.93 -13.63
CA ILE A 516 -4.83 -43.77 -13.54
C ILE A 516 -4.39 -44.40 -14.87
N HIS A 517 -5.17 -44.26 -15.94
CA HIS A 517 -4.74 -44.63 -17.29
C HIS A 517 -3.59 -43.75 -17.79
N GLU A 518 -3.48 -42.50 -17.28
CA GLU A 518 -2.35 -41.62 -17.51
C GLU A 518 -1.18 -42.01 -16.58
N THR A 519 0.05 -42.03 -17.10
CA THR A 519 1.22 -42.50 -16.33
C THR A 519 1.53 -41.56 -15.16
N ALA A 520 1.37 -40.25 -15.35
CA ALA A 520 1.58 -39.24 -14.30
C ALA A 520 0.57 -39.41 -13.15
N GLU A 521 -0.71 -39.56 -13.48
CA GLU A 521 -1.79 -39.76 -12.53
C GLU A 521 -1.65 -41.08 -11.76
N ARG A 522 -1.19 -42.12 -12.45
CA ARG A 522 -0.90 -43.43 -11.83
C ARG A 522 0.26 -43.35 -10.85
N ALA A 523 1.30 -42.56 -11.16
CA ALA A 523 2.43 -42.34 -10.25
C ALA A 523 1.98 -41.57 -9.01
N TRP A 524 1.22 -40.53 -9.20
CA TRP A 524 0.61 -39.77 -8.10
C TRP A 524 -0.30 -40.67 -7.23
N ALA A 525 -1.19 -41.47 -7.84
CA ALA A 525 -2.08 -42.38 -7.14
C ALA A 525 -1.30 -43.41 -6.31
N ALA A 526 -0.17 -43.94 -6.84
CA ALA A 526 0.68 -44.85 -6.10
C ALA A 526 1.26 -44.20 -4.83
N ASP A 527 1.77 -42.97 -4.92
CA ASP A 527 2.29 -42.23 -3.78
C ASP A 527 1.19 -41.87 -2.79
N TRP A 528 -0.01 -41.53 -3.27
CA TRP A 528 -1.17 -41.24 -2.45
C TRP A 528 -1.63 -42.47 -1.64
N ILE A 529 -1.72 -43.67 -2.29
CA ILE A 529 -2.03 -44.93 -1.61
C ILE A 529 -0.94 -45.28 -0.58
N VAL A 530 0.34 -45.10 -0.91
CA VAL A 530 1.45 -45.30 0.04
C VAL A 530 1.28 -44.37 1.26
N GLY A 531 0.83 -43.15 1.06
CA GLY A 531 0.52 -42.21 2.13
C GLY A 531 -0.60 -42.73 3.07
N ILE A 532 -1.67 -43.29 2.52
CA ILE A 532 -2.73 -43.94 3.29
C ILE A 532 -2.18 -45.11 4.11
N LEU A 533 -1.43 -46.03 3.45
CA LEU A 533 -0.88 -47.23 4.10
C LEU A 533 0.08 -46.89 5.26
N ARG A 534 0.90 -45.87 5.13
CA ARG A 534 1.76 -45.37 6.22
C ARG A 534 0.97 -44.99 7.47
N ARG A 535 -0.16 -44.31 7.29
CA ARG A 535 -1.06 -43.88 8.40
C ARG A 535 -1.71 -45.09 9.06
N GLU A 536 -1.99 -46.14 8.28
CA GLU A 536 -2.49 -47.39 8.81
C GLU A 536 -1.37 -48.32 9.34
N THR A 537 -0.18 -47.74 9.62
CA THR A 537 0.99 -48.40 10.23
C THR A 537 1.57 -49.53 9.39
N VAL A 538 1.36 -49.54 8.07
CA VAL A 538 1.98 -50.53 7.16
C VAL A 538 3.41 -50.10 6.87
N GLU A 539 4.38 -51.03 7.02
CA GLU A 539 5.77 -50.80 6.63
C GLU A 539 5.92 -50.79 5.10
N ILE A 540 6.39 -49.68 4.56
CA ILE A 540 6.51 -49.47 3.13
C ILE A 540 7.85 -50.04 2.61
N THR A 541 7.81 -51.29 2.17
CA THR A 541 8.94 -51.95 1.54
C THR A 541 8.90 -51.79 0.01
N PRO A 542 10.00 -52.00 -0.71
CA PRO A 542 9.99 -52.06 -2.19
C PRO A 542 8.95 -53.01 -2.78
N GLU A 543 8.71 -54.15 -2.12
CA GLU A 543 7.69 -55.12 -2.50
C GLU A 543 6.26 -54.59 -2.39
N VAL A 544 5.97 -53.86 -1.32
CA VAL A 544 4.67 -53.17 -1.16
C VAL A 544 4.45 -52.17 -2.30
N LYS A 545 5.45 -51.39 -2.66
CA LYS A 545 5.34 -50.43 -3.78
C LYS A 545 5.12 -51.14 -5.12
N GLU A 546 5.77 -52.26 -5.34
CA GLU A 546 5.59 -53.08 -6.55
C GLU A 546 4.18 -53.68 -6.63
N HIS A 547 3.65 -54.21 -5.52
CA HIS A 547 2.25 -54.68 -5.45
C HIS A 547 1.23 -53.57 -5.78
N ILE A 548 1.42 -52.39 -5.23
CA ILE A 548 0.53 -51.26 -5.50
C ILE A 548 0.63 -50.87 -6.98
N TRP A 549 1.84 -50.72 -7.51
CA TRP A 549 2.06 -50.32 -8.90
C TRP A 549 1.46 -51.31 -9.89
N THR A 550 1.63 -52.60 -9.63
CA THR A 550 1.11 -53.71 -10.46
C THR A 550 -0.44 -53.71 -10.44
N ALA A 551 -1.03 -53.56 -9.24
CA ALA A 551 -2.47 -53.49 -9.09
C ALA A 551 -3.08 -52.24 -9.78
N LEU A 552 -2.47 -51.06 -9.63
CA LEU A 552 -2.90 -49.82 -10.32
C LEU A 552 -2.74 -49.95 -11.84
N THR A 553 -1.69 -50.59 -12.31
CA THR A 553 -1.48 -50.83 -13.76
C THR A 553 -2.55 -51.75 -14.34
N SER A 554 -2.93 -52.79 -13.61
CA SER A 554 -4.04 -53.65 -13.99
C SER A 554 -5.38 -52.93 -13.97
N LEU A 555 -5.64 -52.14 -12.93
CA LEU A 555 -6.89 -51.36 -12.77
C LEU A 555 -7.02 -50.26 -13.83
N ALA A 556 -5.91 -49.74 -14.35
CA ALA A 556 -5.94 -48.73 -15.41
C ALA A 556 -6.62 -49.19 -16.71
N SER A 557 -6.69 -50.52 -16.94
CA SER A 557 -7.37 -51.11 -18.09
C SER A 557 -8.87 -51.32 -17.91
N ALA A 558 -9.37 -51.14 -16.65
CA ALA A 558 -10.79 -51.26 -16.36
C ALA A 558 -11.59 -50.00 -16.81
N PRO A 559 -12.90 -50.11 -17.00
CA PRO A 559 -13.80 -48.96 -17.20
C PRO A 559 -13.64 -47.93 -16.08
N VAL A 560 -13.86 -46.63 -16.39
CA VAL A 560 -13.65 -45.52 -15.42
C VAL A 560 -14.44 -45.77 -14.15
N GLY A 561 -15.68 -46.23 -14.20
CA GLY A 561 -16.53 -46.46 -13.01
C GLY A 561 -16.00 -47.60 -12.10
N GLU A 562 -15.09 -48.46 -12.57
CA GLU A 562 -14.51 -49.51 -11.78
C GLU A 562 -13.13 -49.10 -11.18
N ARG A 563 -12.60 -47.94 -11.59
CA ARG A 563 -11.30 -47.43 -11.09
C ARG A 563 -11.50 -46.79 -9.72
N THR A 564 -11.81 -47.63 -8.76
CA THR A 564 -12.13 -47.25 -7.37
C THR A 564 -11.13 -47.91 -6.41
N ILE A 565 -11.09 -47.47 -5.14
CA ILE A 565 -10.25 -48.12 -4.13
C ILE A 565 -10.72 -49.54 -3.89
N THR A 566 -12.05 -49.82 -3.98
CA THR A 566 -12.61 -51.19 -3.99
C THR A 566 -12.03 -51.99 -5.13
N GLY A 567 -12.03 -51.48 -6.36
CA GLY A 567 -11.42 -52.14 -7.53
C GLY A 567 -9.94 -52.44 -7.33
N LEU A 568 -9.19 -51.48 -6.74
CA LEU A 568 -7.79 -51.68 -6.37
C LEU A 568 -7.62 -52.80 -5.34
N ALA A 569 -8.42 -52.79 -4.27
CA ALA A 569 -8.36 -53.82 -3.21
C ALA A 569 -8.62 -55.22 -3.71
N VAL A 570 -9.47 -55.42 -4.73
CA VAL A 570 -9.70 -56.70 -5.37
C VAL A 570 -8.42 -57.20 -6.06
N LEU A 571 -7.65 -56.34 -6.70
CA LEU A 571 -6.45 -56.66 -7.48
C LEU A 571 -5.19 -56.84 -6.61
N LEU A 572 -5.15 -56.30 -5.40
CA LEU A 572 -4.04 -56.50 -4.47
C LEU A 572 -3.94 -57.97 -4.05
N GLN A 573 -2.72 -58.52 -3.98
CA GLN A 573 -2.49 -59.90 -3.56
C GLN A 573 -2.32 -60.05 -2.05
N SER A 574 -1.84 -58.97 -1.36
CA SER A 574 -1.63 -58.97 0.08
C SER A 574 -2.92 -58.68 0.87
N ASN A 575 -3.25 -59.59 1.80
CA ASN A 575 -4.38 -59.39 2.72
C ASN A 575 -4.16 -58.21 3.69
N ASP A 576 -2.92 -57.97 4.12
CA ASP A 576 -2.60 -56.89 5.03
C ASP A 576 -2.86 -55.53 4.37
N LEU A 577 -2.49 -55.38 3.08
CA LEU A 577 -2.79 -54.19 2.31
C LEU A 577 -4.30 -53.96 2.12
N LYS A 578 -5.05 -55.05 1.84
CA LYS A 578 -6.51 -54.99 1.75
C LYS A 578 -7.17 -54.55 3.07
N GLN A 579 -6.67 -55.07 4.19
CA GLN A 579 -7.19 -54.76 5.49
C GLN A 579 -6.88 -53.29 5.87
N ALA A 580 -5.70 -52.81 5.55
CA ALA A 580 -5.31 -51.42 5.77
C ALA A 580 -6.15 -50.44 4.92
N LEU A 581 -6.51 -50.79 3.69
CA LEU A 581 -7.37 -49.95 2.84
C LEU A 581 -8.87 -50.06 3.16
N ARG A 582 -9.28 -51.04 4.00
CA ARG A 582 -10.70 -51.28 4.30
C ARG A 582 -11.50 -50.07 4.75
N PRO A 583 -10.97 -49.13 5.57
CA PRO A 583 -11.71 -47.95 5.96
C PRO A 583 -12.07 -47.02 4.78
N TYR A 584 -11.36 -47.09 3.67
CA TYR A 584 -11.38 -46.14 2.55
C TYR A 584 -12.20 -46.61 1.34
N TYR A 585 -12.69 -47.86 1.32
CA TYR A 585 -13.50 -48.37 0.21
C TYR A 585 -14.95 -48.71 0.66
N VAL A 586 -15.78 -49.14 -0.27
CA VAL A 586 -17.21 -49.44 -0.05
C VAL A 586 -17.43 -50.31 1.22
N GLY A 587 -18.29 -49.80 2.12
CA GLY A 587 -18.58 -50.44 3.42
C GLY A 587 -17.65 -50.04 4.54
N GLY A 588 -16.59 -49.24 4.28
CA GLY A 588 -15.78 -48.55 5.27
C GLY A 588 -16.33 -47.16 5.61
N PRO A 589 -15.90 -46.54 6.73
CA PRO A 589 -16.39 -45.27 7.19
C PRO A 589 -16.11 -44.12 6.19
N TYR A 590 -15.05 -44.23 5.36
CA TYR A 590 -14.64 -43.19 4.44
C TYR A 590 -14.90 -43.54 2.96
N GLY A 591 -15.33 -44.76 2.68
CA GLY A 591 -15.54 -45.27 1.32
C GLY A 591 -16.55 -44.46 0.53
N ARG A 592 -17.57 -43.95 1.22
CA ARG A 592 -18.60 -43.10 0.62
C ARG A 592 -18.02 -41.80 0.02
N LEU A 593 -17.00 -41.21 0.64
CA LEU A 593 -16.36 -40.00 0.17
C LEU A 593 -15.29 -40.24 -0.90
N LEU A 594 -14.51 -41.33 -0.76
CA LEU A 594 -13.28 -41.58 -1.54
C LEU A 594 -13.38 -42.70 -2.58
N ASP A 595 -14.48 -43.46 -2.60
CA ASP A 595 -14.61 -44.68 -3.43
C ASP A 595 -15.81 -44.62 -4.38
N ALA A 596 -16.03 -43.44 -4.97
CA ALA A 596 -17.11 -43.24 -5.90
C ALA A 596 -16.85 -43.82 -7.28
N GLU A 597 -17.91 -44.29 -7.97
CA GLU A 597 -17.90 -44.70 -9.39
C GLU A 597 -17.81 -43.49 -10.33
N ARG A 598 -18.23 -42.33 -9.88
CA ARG A 598 -18.17 -41.03 -10.59
C ARG A 598 -17.85 -39.92 -9.61
N GLU A 599 -16.97 -39.02 -10.05
CA GLU A 599 -16.63 -37.85 -9.29
C GLU A 599 -17.77 -36.80 -9.38
N HIS A 600 -18.19 -36.28 -8.23
CA HIS A 600 -19.11 -35.15 -8.11
C HIS A 600 -18.38 -33.98 -7.43
N LEU A 601 -17.40 -33.44 -8.14
CA LEU A 601 -16.72 -32.20 -7.78
C LEU A 601 -17.12 -31.15 -8.80
N GLY A 602 -17.67 -30.02 -8.34
CA GLY A 602 -18.15 -28.94 -9.19
C GLY A 602 -17.06 -28.36 -10.10
N ALA A 603 -17.50 -27.68 -11.15
CA ALA A 603 -16.63 -27.02 -12.12
C ALA A 603 -16.58 -25.49 -11.97
N ALA A 604 -17.35 -24.92 -11.04
CA ALA A 604 -17.42 -23.49 -10.83
C ALA A 604 -16.06 -22.87 -10.50
N ASP A 605 -15.86 -21.60 -10.85
CA ASP A 605 -14.65 -20.86 -10.50
C ASP A 605 -14.54 -20.55 -9.01
N VAL A 606 -15.65 -20.60 -8.29
CA VAL A 606 -15.69 -20.51 -6.83
C VAL A 606 -16.09 -21.84 -6.25
N GLN A 607 -15.25 -22.42 -5.41
CA GLN A 607 -15.52 -23.67 -4.70
C GLN A 607 -15.16 -23.53 -3.22
N ALA A 608 -16.09 -23.88 -2.37
CA ALA A 608 -15.89 -23.91 -0.92
C ALA A 608 -16.09 -25.34 -0.39
N PHE A 609 -15.16 -25.79 0.43
CA PHE A 609 -15.12 -27.12 1.03
C PHE A 609 -15.26 -26.99 2.53
N GLU A 610 -16.36 -27.49 3.10
CA GLU A 610 -16.56 -27.59 4.54
C GLU A 610 -15.78 -28.78 5.11
N ILE A 611 -14.86 -28.47 6.03
CA ILE A 611 -13.92 -29.46 6.58
C ILE A 611 -14.16 -29.84 8.04
N GLU A 612 -15.10 -29.18 8.77
CA GLU A 612 -15.31 -29.40 10.21
C GLU A 612 -15.54 -30.87 10.53
N GLY A 613 -16.44 -31.53 9.81
CA GLY A 613 -16.74 -32.94 10.02
C GLY A 613 -15.66 -33.93 9.52
N LEU A 614 -14.70 -33.45 8.74
CA LEU A 614 -13.56 -34.24 8.24
C LEU A 614 -12.38 -34.22 9.21
N VAL A 615 -12.20 -33.09 9.91
CA VAL A 615 -11.07 -32.88 10.81
C VAL A 615 -11.11 -33.86 11.99
N GLY A 616 -9.91 -34.40 12.32
CA GLY A 616 -9.77 -35.42 13.38
C GLY A 616 -10.11 -36.84 12.91
N THR A 617 -10.56 -37.00 11.67
CA THR A 617 -10.74 -38.34 11.07
C THR A 617 -9.46 -38.82 10.37
N GLY A 618 -9.26 -40.13 10.28
CA GLY A 618 -8.12 -40.73 9.57
C GLY A 618 -8.11 -40.43 8.05
N ALA A 619 -9.26 -40.01 7.49
CA ALA A 619 -9.39 -39.69 6.08
C ALA A 619 -8.94 -38.26 5.72
N ALA A 620 -8.89 -37.33 6.70
CA ALA A 620 -8.64 -35.91 6.41
C ALA A 620 -7.40 -35.66 5.53
N PRO A 621 -6.22 -36.23 5.84
CA PRO A 621 -5.04 -36.01 5.00
C PRO A 621 -5.17 -36.61 3.60
N ALA A 622 -5.83 -37.74 3.44
CA ALA A 622 -6.05 -38.40 2.15
C ALA A 622 -6.98 -37.57 1.25
N VAL A 623 -8.08 -37.04 1.82
CA VAL A 623 -9.05 -36.19 1.13
C VAL A 623 -8.43 -34.87 0.74
N LEU A 624 -7.76 -34.17 1.68
CA LEU A 624 -7.10 -32.90 1.42
C LEU A 624 -6.00 -33.03 0.36
N SER A 625 -5.16 -34.05 0.44
CA SER A 625 -4.12 -34.32 -0.57
C SER A 625 -4.72 -34.52 -1.96
N TYR A 626 -5.85 -35.23 -2.07
CA TYR A 626 -6.56 -35.37 -3.35
C TYR A 626 -7.15 -34.04 -3.85
N LEU A 627 -7.84 -33.29 -3.01
CA LEU A 627 -8.40 -32.01 -3.40
C LEU A 627 -7.30 -31.03 -3.85
N PHE A 628 -6.18 -30.97 -3.15
CA PHE A 628 -5.04 -30.14 -3.56
C PHE A 628 -4.46 -30.60 -4.91
N HIS A 629 -4.42 -31.90 -5.19
CA HIS A 629 -4.01 -32.40 -6.49
C HIS A 629 -4.97 -31.93 -7.58
N ARG A 630 -6.29 -32.02 -7.34
CA ARG A 630 -7.32 -31.58 -8.30
C ARG A 630 -7.31 -30.07 -8.51
N ILE A 631 -7.13 -29.28 -7.45
CA ILE A 631 -6.96 -27.84 -7.56
C ILE A 631 -5.68 -27.52 -8.36
N GLY A 632 -4.60 -28.26 -8.13
CA GLY A 632 -3.33 -28.12 -8.87
C GLY A 632 -3.48 -28.24 -10.39
N ASP A 633 -4.41 -29.08 -10.87
CA ASP A 633 -4.75 -29.23 -12.29
C ASP A 633 -5.50 -28.01 -12.85
N ARG A 634 -6.19 -27.26 -11.99
CA ARG A 634 -6.95 -26.05 -12.37
C ARG A 634 -6.12 -24.77 -12.32
N LEU A 635 -4.88 -24.84 -11.82
CA LEU A 635 -3.98 -23.69 -11.77
C LEU A 635 -3.30 -23.49 -13.13
N ASP A 636 -4.02 -22.81 -14.03
CA ASP A 636 -3.67 -22.56 -15.43
C ASP A 636 -3.00 -21.20 -15.68
N GLY A 637 -2.74 -20.44 -14.61
CA GLY A 637 -2.15 -19.10 -14.67
C GLY A 637 -3.14 -17.97 -14.44
N ARG A 638 -4.44 -18.24 -14.35
CA ARG A 638 -5.46 -17.27 -13.92
C ARG A 638 -5.23 -16.86 -12.47
N PRO A 639 -5.60 -15.61 -12.08
CA PRO A 639 -5.59 -15.19 -10.69
C PRO A 639 -6.35 -16.20 -9.81
N THR A 640 -5.65 -16.81 -8.84
CA THR A 640 -6.26 -17.82 -7.98
C THR A 640 -6.07 -17.49 -6.51
N LEU A 641 -7.16 -17.48 -5.74
CA LEU A 641 -7.16 -17.34 -4.29
C LEU A 641 -7.47 -18.69 -3.63
N LEU A 642 -6.55 -19.17 -2.80
CA LEU A 642 -6.77 -20.30 -1.92
C LEU A 642 -6.92 -19.81 -0.49
N ILE A 643 -8.06 -20.05 0.13
CA ILE A 643 -8.34 -19.74 1.53
C ILE A 643 -8.30 -21.05 2.32
N ILE A 644 -7.49 -21.10 3.37
CA ILE A 644 -7.38 -22.24 4.27
C ILE A 644 -7.69 -21.75 5.69
N ASP A 645 -8.93 -21.95 6.13
CA ASP A 645 -9.34 -21.62 7.50
C ASP A 645 -8.98 -22.77 8.44
N GLU A 646 -8.54 -22.44 9.66
CA GLU A 646 -8.03 -23.40 10.65
C GLU A 646 -6.93 -24.34 10.08
N GLY A 647 -6.05 -23.80 9.27
CA GLY A 647 -5.02 -24.55 8.53
C GLY A 647 -4.04 -25.32 9.41
N TRP A 648 -3.97 -25.04 10.73
CA TRP A 648 -3.16 -25.80 11.67
C TRP A 648 -3.61 -27.27 11.79
N LEU A 649 -4.90 -27.54 11.58
CA LEU A 649 -5.45 -28.91 11.62
C LEU A 649 -4.85 -29.84 10.56
N ALA A 650 -4.37 -29.27 9.46
CA ALA A 650 -3.68 -29.99 8.41
C ALA A 650 -2.17 -30.13 8.68
N LEU A 651 -1.61 -29.39 9.64
CA LEU A 651 -0.18 -29.37 9.94
C LEU A 651 0.28 -30.49 10.89
N ASP A 652 -0.65 -31.23 11.48
CA ASP A 652 -0.35 -32.37 12.37
C ASP A 652 0.11 -33.62 11.57
N ASP A 653 -0.09 -33.65 10.24
CA ASP A 653 0.42 -34.70 9.36
C ASP A 653 1.69 -34.21 8.65
N ASP A 654 2.84 -34.87 8.94
CA ASP A 654 4.16 -34.48 8.40
C ASP A 654 4.20 -34.51 6.86
N ALA A 655 3.55 -35.46 6.21
CA ALA A 655 3.54 -35.59 4.76
C ALA A 655 2.73 -34.48 4.11
N PHE A 656 1.59 -34.12 4.71
CA PHE A 656 0.78 -33.00 4.25
C PHE A 656 1.48 -31.65 4.49
N ALA A 657 2.14 -31.49 5.64
CA ALA A 657 2.93 -30.30 5.95
C ALA A 657 4.07 -30.09 4.95
N GLU A 658 4.74 -31.17 4.50
CA GLU A 658 5.78 -31.12 3.47
C GLU A 658 5.19 -30.71 2.11
N GLN A 659 4.06 -31.27 1.71
CA GLN A 659 3.33 -30.92 0.48
C GLN A 659 2.91 -29.45 0.48
N LEU A 660 2.37 -28.94 1.59
CA LEU A 660 1.97 -27.53 1.73
C LEU A 660 3.21 -26.61 1.64
N ARG A 661 4.35 -27.02 2.21
CA ARG A 661 5.61 -26.27 2.10
C ARG A 661 6.08 -26.15 0.65
N GLU A 662 6.00 -27.22 -0.11
CA GLU A 662 6.37 -27.24 -1.52
C GLU A 662 5.38 -26.37 -2.34
N TRP A 663 4.10 -26.47 -2.02
CA TRP A 663 3.06 -25.66 -2.64
C TRP A 663 3.30 -24.16 -2.44
N LEU A 664 3.53 -23.70 -1.22
CA LEU A 664 3.82 -22.29 -0.95
C LEU A 664 4.99 -21.74 -1.78
N LYS A 665 5.95 -22.58 -2.15
CA LYS A 665 7.08 -22.20 -3.01
C LYS A 665 6.73 -22.16 -4.50
N THR A 666 5.80 -22.99 -4.94
CA THR A 666 5.49 -23.20 -6.37
C THR A 666 4.29 -22.43 -6.85
N LEU A 667 3.30 -22.18 -5.98
CA LEU A 667 2.02 -21.51 -6.32
C LEU A 667 2.19 -20.10 -6.88
N ARG A 668 3.19 -19.33 -6.42
CA ARG A 668 3.48 -18.02 -6.99
C ARG A 668 3.74 -18.06 -8.50
N LYS A 669 4.36 -19.14 -9.02
CA LYS A 669 4.63 -19.32 -10.46
C LYS A 669 3.38 -19.66 -11.25
N LYS A 670 2.31 -20.08 -10.57
CA LYS A 670 1.01 -20.42 -11.12
C LYS A 670 -0.04 -19.30 -10.92
N ASN A 671 0.41 -18.11 -10.54
CA ASN A 671 -0.45 -16.96 -10.26
C ASN A 671 -1.49 -17.22 -9.14
N ALA A 672 -1.10 -18.03 -8.15
CA ALA A 672 -1.96 -18.42 -7.05
C ALA A 672 -1.44 -17.88 -5.71
N CYS A 673 -2.32 -17.27 -4.92
CA CYS A 673 -2.07 -16.78 -3.59
C CYS A 673 -2.83 -17.61 -2.54
N VAL A 674 -2.21 -17.79 -1.37
CA VAL A 674 -2.80 -18.51 -0.25
C VAL A 674 -3.06 -17.56 0.90
N VAL A 675 -4.27 -17.55 1.40
CA VAL A 675 -4.64 -16.94 2.66
C VAL A 675 -4.77 -18.04 3.71
N PHE A 676 -3.77 -18.11 4.56
CA PHE A 676 -3.70 -19.09 5.64
C PHE A 676 -4.21 -18.48 6.92
N ALA A 677 -5.30 -19.00 7.49
CA ALA A 677 -5.95 -18.45 8.67
C ALA A 677 -5.86 -19.39 9.87
N THR A 678 -5.63 -18.82 11.06
CA THR A 678 -5.55 -19.57 12.33
C THR A 678 -6.04 -18.72 13.50
N GLN A 679 -6.42 -19.39 14.60
CA GLN A 679 -6.85 -18.71 15.82
C GLN A 679 -5.69 -18.17 16.66
N SER A 680 -4.53 -18.83 16.62
CA SER A 680 -3.38 -18.48 17.46
C SER A 680 -2.05 -18.65 16.74
N LEU A 681 -1.11 -17.72 16.99
CA LEU A 681 0.28 -17.88 16.57
C LEU A 681 0.97 -19.07 17.25
N SER A 682 0.52 -19.51 18.42
CA SER A 682 1.08 -20.67 19.12
C SER A 682 0.88 -21.96 18.34
N ASP A 683 -0.21 -22.08 17.59
CA ASP A 683 -0.50 -23.26 16.79
C ASP A 683 0.51 -23.40 15.66
N ILE A 684 0.88 -22.27 15.04
CA ILE A 684 1.93 -22.22 14.02
C ILE A 684 3.30 -22.44 14.67
N ASP A 685 3.62 -21.73 15.75
CA ASP A 685 4.92 -21.73 16.40
C ASP A 685 5.39 -23.13 16.83
N ASN A 686 4.45 -24.00 17.20
CA ASN A 686 4.68 -25.39 17.57
C ASN A 686 4.78 -26.34 16.38
N SER A 687 4.44 -25.89 15.16
CA SER A 687 4.44 -26.71 13.95
C SER A 687 5.81 -26.74 13.27
N ALA A 688 6.18 -27.89 12.68
CA ALA A 688 7.39 -28.05 11.86
C ALA A 688 7.42 -27.13 10.60
N ILE A 689 6.27 -26.64 10.16
CA ILE A 689 6.13 -25.76 8.98
C ILE A 689 6.21 -24.26 9.33
N ALA A 690 6.27 -23.88 10.62
CA ALA A 690 6.31 -22.48 11.05
C ALA A 690 7.35 -21.63 10.29
N PRO A 691 8.61 -22.07 10.10
CA PRO A 691 9.59 -21.29 9.35
C PRO A 691 9.14 -21.02 7.91
N ALA A 692 8.54 -22.03 7.26
CA ALA A 692 8.09 -21.90 5.87
C ALA A 692 6.91 -20.92 5.72
N ILE A 693 5.93 -20.94 6.64
CA ILE A 693 4.81 -19.99 6.66
C ILE A 693 5.31 -18.56 6.92
N ILE A 694 6.18 -18.39 7.92
CA ILE A 694 6.76 -17.08 8.27
C ILE A 694 7.54 -16.48 7.08
N GLU A 695 8.29 -17.30 6.37
CA GLU A 695 9.10 -16.89 5.22
C GLU A 695 8.25 -16.65 3.97
N SER A 696 7.25 -17.49 3.72
CA SER A 696 6.44 -17.46 2.49
C SER A 696 5.28 -16.46 2.55
N CYS A 697 4.84 -16.01 3.76
CA CYS A 697 3.75 -15.05 3.93
C CYS A 697 4.31 -13.66 4.28
N PRO A 698 4.64 -12.83 3.29
CA PRO A 698 5.19 -11.49 3.51
C PRO A 698 4.17 -10.51 4.09
N THR A 699 2.88 -10.83 3.95
CA THR A 699 1.75 -10.04 4.48
C THR A 699 1.09 -10.80 5.63
N ARG A 700 0.81 -10.10 6.72
CA ARG A 700 0.14 -10.64 7.90
C ARG A 700 -1.02 -9.74 8.30
N LEU A 701 -2.18 -10.32 8.50
CA LEU A 701 -3.36 -9.65 9.05
C LEU A 701 -3.58 -10.20 10.46
N LEU A 702 -3.37 -9.33 11.43
CA LEU A 702 -3.48 -9.67 12.84
C LEU A 702 -4.74 -9.03 13.40
N LEU A 703 -5.61 -9.85 13.98
CA LEU A 703 -6.86 -9.40 14.58
C LEU A 703 -6.64 -9.04 16.05
N PRO A 704 -7.50 -8.21 16.64
CA PRO A 704 -7.40 -7.78 18.03
C PRO A 704 -7.30 -8.96 19.01
N ASN A 705 -6.37 -8.82 19.94
CA ASN A 705 -6.15 -9.80 21.00
C ASN A 705 -5.74 -9.06 22.28
N GLU A 706 -6.68 -8.85 23.19
CA GLU A 706 -6.44 -8.18 24.49
C GLU A 706 -5.36 -8.87 25.34
N ARG A 707 -5.15 -10.18 25.12
CA ARG A 707 -4.12 -10.96 25.80
C ARG A 707 -2.73 -10.82 25.18
N ALA A 708 -2.56 -10.05 24.08
CA ALA A 708 -1.28 -9.90 23.38
C ALA A 708 -0.16 -9.37 24.28
N VAL A 709 -0.49 -8.61 25.33
CA VAL A 709 0.45 -8.04 26.31
C VAL A 709 0.84 -9.02 27.43
N GLU A 710 0.25 -10.21 27.50
CA GLU A 710 0.67 -11.25 28.45
C GLU A 710 2.08 -11.74 28.08
N PRO A 711 3.00 -11.92 29.05
CA PRO A 711 4.41 -12.19 28.77
C PRO A 711 4.66 -13.37 27.82
N GLN A 712 3.88 -14.45 27.97
CA GLN A 712 4.01 -15.65 27.13
C GLN A 712 3.59 -15.39 25.67
N ILE A 713 2.48 -14.68 25.49
CA ILE A 713 1.93 -14.35 24.17
C ILE A 713 2.79 -13.25 23.50
N THR A 714 3.22 -12.25 24.25
CA THR A 714 4.17 -11.21 23.80
C THR A 714 5.44 -11.85 23.22
N ALA A 715 5.99 -12.88 23.89
CA ALA A 715 7.21 -13.56 23.39
C ALA A 715 6.97 -14.20 22.01
N ILE A 716 5.78 -14.76 21.76
CA ILE A 716 5.44 -15.32 20.45
C ILE A 716 5.31 -14.21 19.39
N TYR A 717 4.57 -13.14 19.68
CA TYR A 717 4.44 -12.02 18.75
C TYR A 717 5.79 -11.42 18.36
N ARG A 718 6.73 -11.28 19.33
CA ARG A 718 8.10 -10.81 19.06
C ARG A 718 8.87 -11.77 18.13
N ARG A 719 8.73 -13.09 18.29
CA ARG A 719 9.32 -14.09 17.36
C ARG A 719 8.77 -13.95 15.94
N PHE A 720 7.52 -13.55 15.80
CA PHE A 720 6.90 -13.24 14.52
C PHE A 720 7.23 -11.82 14.02
N GLY A 721 8.15 -11.09 14.70
CA GLY A 721 8.71 -9.83 14.22
C GLY A 721 7.88 -8.59 14.57
N LEU A 722 6.96 -8.67 15.55
CA LEU A 722 6.24 -7.49 16.04
C LEU A 722 7.08 -6.76 17.10
N ASN A 723 7.04 -5.44 17.05
CA ASN A 723 7.57 -4.58 18.11
C ASN A 723 6.53 -4.35 19.23
N ASP A 724 6.97 -3.78 20.36
CA ASP A 724 6.12 -3.58 21.53
C ASP A 724 4.93 -2.66 21.25
N ARG A 725 5.10 -1.65 20.37
CA ARG A 725 4.02 -0.74 20.01
C ARG A 725 2.95 -1.45 19.17
N GLN A 726 3.33 -2.31 18.26
CA GLN A 726 2.41 -3.12 17.45
C GLN A 726 1.61 -4.09 18.33
N ILE A 727 2.26 -4.71 19.32
CA ILE A 727 1.59 -5.59 20.29
C ILE A 727 0.59 -4.80 21.15
N GLU A 728 0.94 -3.58 21.56
CA GLU A 728 0.04 -2.68 22.29
C GLU A 728 -1.18 -2.27 21.44
N ILE A 729 -0.96 -1.98 20.14
CA ILE A 729 -2.05 -1.70 19.19
C ILE A 729 -3.01 -2.87 19.13
N LEU A 730 -2.52 -4.10 18.96
CA LEU A 730 -3.35 -5.31 18.91
C LEU A 730 -4.15 -5.55 20.20
N ALA A 731 -3.54 -5.24 21.36
CA ALA A 731 -4.21 -5.40 22.64
C ALA A 731 -5.34 -4.39 22.88
N ARG A 732 -5.26 -3.21 22.27
CA ARG A 732 -6.24 -2.12 22.43
C ARG A 732 -7.27 -2.05 21.29
N ALA A 733 -7.01 -2.71 20.18
CA ALA A 733 -7.86 -2.72 19.01
C ALA A 733 -9.20 -3.41 19.32
N MET A 734 -10.27 -2.99 18.65
CA MET A 734 -11.63 -3.46 18.87
C MET A 734 -11.93 -4.71 18.02
N PRO A 735 -12.27 -5.86 18.64
CA PRO A 735 -12.67 -7.07 17.91
C PRO A 735 -13.86 -6.83 16.98
N LYS A 736 -13.89 -7.54 15.85
CA LYS A 736 -14.90 -7.47 14.77
C LYS A 736 -14.93 -6.14 13.99
N ARG A 737 -14.07 -5.18 14.34
CA ARG A 737 -13.97 -3.88 13.72
C ARG A 737 -12.57 -3.63 13.14
N ASP A 738 -11.56 -3.75 14.00
CA ASP A 738 -10.19 -3.37 13.69
C ASP A 738 -9.38 -4.57 13.20
N TYR A 739 -8.52 -4.33 12.22
CA TYR A 739 -7.60 -5.29 11.62
C TYR A 739 -6.24 -4.64 11.47
N TYR A 740 -5.19 -5.33 11.83
CA TYR A 740 -3.83 -4.82 11.73
C TYR A 740 -3.07 -5.53 10.63
N CYS A 741 -2.74 -4.79 9.57
CA CYS A 741 -1.88 -5.26 8.50
C CYS A 741 -0.42 -5.01 8.84
N GLN A 742 0.41 -6.05 8.74
CA GLN A 742 1.87 -6.00 8.82
C GLN A 742 2.46 -6.56 7.53
N SER A 743 3.31 -5.77 6.87
CA SER A 743 4.07 -6.24 5.72
C SER A 743 5.44 -5.55 5.65
N ARG A 744 6.33 -6.05 4.77
CA ARG A 744 7.61 -5.37 4.51
C ARG A 744 7.44 -3.97 3.92
N ARG A 745 6.29 -3.70 3.26
CA ARG A 745 5.99 -2.39 2.68
C ARG A 745 5.49 -1.39 3.69
N GLY A 746 4.87 -1.82 4.78
CA GLY A 746 4.35 -0.94 5.84
C GLY A 746 3.38 -1.67 6.75
N ASN A 747 2.89 -0.93 7.73
CA ASN A 747 1.94 -1.43 8.74
C ASN A 747 0.74 -0.50 8.82
N ARG A 748 -0.44 -1.05 9.06
CA ARG A 748 -1.66 -0.23 9.18
C ARG A 748 -2.74 -0.89 10.01
N LEU A 749 -3.32 -0.14 10.94
CA LEU A 749 -4.59 -0.46 11.57
C LEU A 749 -5.73 0.08 10.72
N PHE A 750 -6.73 -0.74 10.40
CA PHE A 750 -7.86 -0.37 9.56
C PHE A 750 -9.13 -1.12 9.95
N GLU A 751 -10.27 -0.61 9.51
CA GLU A 751 -11.60 -1.21 9.66
C GLU A 751 -12.08 -1.72 8.29
N LEU A 752 -12.81 -2.83 8.27
CA LEU A 752 -13.42 -3.33 7.04
C LEU A 752 -14.56 -2.43 6.57
N ALA A 753 -15.22 -1.73 7.50
CA ALA A 753 -16.38 -0.85 7.24
C ALA A 753 -17.45 -1.57 6.40
N LEU A 754 -18.03 -2.64 6.96
CA LEU A 754 -19.09 -3.40 6.29
C LEU A 754 -20.45 -2.80 6.64
N SER A 755 -21.24 -2.54 5.60
CA SER A 755 -22.65 -2.13 5.70
C SER A 755 -23.59 -3.33 5.51
N GLU A 756 -24.84 -3.13 5.13
CA GLU A 756 -25.89 -4.15 5.18
C GLU A 756 -25.62 -5.34 4.25
N VAL A 757 -25.24 -5.09 3.00
CA VAL A 757 -24.93 -6.15 2.03
C VAL A 757 -23.69 -6.93 2.46
N GLY A 758 -22.64 -6.22 2.85
CA GLY A 758 -21.41 -6.82 3.34
C GLY A 758 -21.65 -7.71 4.54
N LEU A 759 -22.44 -7.27 5.53
CA LEU A 759 -22.79 -8.08 6.70
C LEU A 759 -23.68 -9.27 6.33
N ALA A 760 -24.65 -9.10 5.42
CA ALA A 760 -25.52 -10.19 4.97
C ALA A 760 -24.72 -11.32 4.31
N LEU A 761 -23.76 -10.99 3.46
CA LEU A 761 -22.96 -11.97 2.70
C LEU A 761 -21.80 -12.57 3.50
N CYS A 762 -21.13 -11.79 4.34
CA CYS A 762 -19.91 -12.22 5.01
C CYS A 762 -20.11 -12.72 6.46
N ALA A 763 -21.20 -12.35 7.13
CA ALA A 763 -21.44 -12.70 8.55
C ALA A 763 -22.54 -13.77 8.72
N ALA A 764 -22.42 -14.90 8.00
CA ALA A 764 -23.43 -15.97 7.94
C ALA A 764 -22.87 -17.30 8.50
N SER A 765 -22.40 -17.31 9.75
CA SER A 765 -21.75 -18.50 10.35
C SER A 765 -22.60 -19.20 11.43
N ALA A 766 -23.75 -18.66 11.83
CA ALA A 766 -24.57 -19.28 12.85
C ALA A 766 -25.29 -20.53 12.33
N LYS A 767 -25.59 -21.49 13.20
CA LYS A 767 -26.36 -22.70 12.83
C LYS A 767 -27.74 -22.35 12.26
N SER A 768 -28.37 -21.29 12.75
CA SER A 768 -29.62 -20.73 12.19
C SER A 768 -29.44 -20.26 10.75
N ASP A 769 -28.29 -19.64 10.44
CA ASP A 769 -27.98 -19.19 9.07
C ASP A 769 -27.83 -20.40 8.14
N GLN A 770 -27.16 -21.47 8.58
CA GLN A 770 -27.00 -22.70 7.79
C GLN A 770 -28.36 -23.39 7.51
N ALA A 771 -29.26 -23.40 8.49
CA ALA A 771 -30.63 -23.92 8.31
C ALA A 771 -31.42 -23.05 7.29
N LEU A 772 -31.30 -21.72 7.38
CA LEU A 772 -31.94 -20.78 6.47
C LEU A 772 -31.41 -20.93 5.05
N ILE A 773 -30.11 -21.11 4.87
CA ILE A 773 -29.48 -21.37 3.57
C ILE A 773 -30.06 -22.63 2.94
N ASN A 774 -30.21 -23.73 3.71
CA ASN A 774 -30.80 -24.97 3.20
C ASN A 774 -32.27 -24.76 2.75
N GLN A 775 -33.04 -24.00 3.54
CA GLN A 775 -34.44 -23.69 3.21
C GLN A 775 -34.51 -22.88 1.90
N ILE A 776 -33.71 -21.82 1.76
CA ILE A 776 -33.70 -20.97 0.57
C ILE A 776 -33.28 -21.76 -0.68
N LEU A 777 -32.27 -22.61 -0.57
CA LEU A 777 -31.84 -23.47 -1.68
C LEU A 777 -32.95 -24.41 -2.13
N ALA A 778 -33.71 -25.00 -1.18
CA ALA A 778 -34.83 -25.88 -1.50
C ALA A 778 -35.99 -25.14 -2.17
N GLU A 779 -36.26 -23.88 -1.80
CA GLU A 779 -37.37 -23.07 -2.28
C GLU A 779 -37.07 -22.33 -3.60
N HIS A 780 -35.83 -21.80 -3.75
CA HIS A 780 -35.45 -20.88 -4.84
C HIS A 780 -34.35 -21.43 -5.76
N GLY A 781 -33.72 -22.55 -5.41
CA GLY A 781 -32.57 -23.09 -6.14
C GLY A 781 -31.33 -22.23 -6.02
N ARG A 782 -30.29 -22.57 -6.77
CA ARG A 782 -28.99 -21.86 -6.75
C ARG A 782 -29.07 -20.47 -7.40
N ASP A 783 -29.75 -20.38 -8.53
CA ASP A 783 -29.85 -19.12 -9.26
C ASP A 783 -30.66 -18.04 -8.52
N GLY A 784 -31.70 -18.46 -7.79
CA GLY A 784 -32.51 -17.57 -6.97
C GLY A 784 -31.92 -17.24 -5.60
N PHE A 785 -30.85 -17.94 -5.20
CA PHE A 785 -30.28 -17.84 -3.85
C PHE A 785 -29.84 -16.43 -3.49
N PRO A 786 -29.07 -15.67 -4.31
CA PRO A 786 -28.54 -14.37 -3.90
C PRO A 786 -29.62 -13.38 -3.50
N ALA A 787 -30.66 -13.24 -4.34
CA ALA A 787 -31.77 -12.33 -4.06
C ALA A 787 -32.64 -12.79 -2.86
N ALA A 788 -32.93 -14.09 -2.77
CA ALA A 788 -33.69 -14.65 -1.65
C ALA A 788 -32.95 -14.53 -0.32
N TRP A 789 -31.64 -14.74 -0.31
CA TRP A 789 -30.79 -14.57 0.85
C TRP A 789 -30.77 -13.14 1.37
N LEU A 790 -30.55 -12.15 0.48
CA LEU A 790 -30.58 -10.74 0.85
C LEU A 790 -31.93 -10.31 1.44
N ARG A 791 -33.07 -10.78 0.85
CA ARG A 791 -34.41 -10.54 1.42
C ARG A 791 -34.56 -11.15 2.81
N ALA A 792 -34.11 -12.39 3.00
CA ALA A 792 -34.18 -13.08 4.28
C ALA A 792 -33.31 -12.41 5.36
N ARG A 793 -32.24 -11.72 4.94
CA ARG A 793 -31.38 -10.91 5.81
C ARG A 793 -31.89 -9.47 6.02
N GLY A 794 -33.03 -9.11 5.42
CA GLY A 794 -33.67 -7.80 5.56
C GLY A 794 -33.17 -6.72 4.60
N VAL A 795 -32.29 -7.05 3.67
CA VAL A 795 -31.70 -6.11 2.68
C VAL A 795 -32.50 -6.15 1.39
N ASN A 796 -33.75 -5.68 1.46
CA ASN A 796 -34.70 -5.80 0.35
C ASN A 796 -34.31 -5.00 -0.88
N TRP A 797 -33.81 -3.75 -0.69
CA TRP A 797 -33.37 -2.89 -1.79
C TRP A 797 -32.28 -3.56 -2.64
N ALA A 798 -31.32 -4.18 -2.00
CA ALA A 798 -30.22 -4.87 -2.66
C ALA A 798 -30.70 -6.15 -3.41
N ALA A 799 -31.66 -6.85 -2.83
CA ALA A 799 -32.24 -8.03 -3.46
C ALA A 799 -33.02 -7.70 -4.75
N GLU A 800 -33.56 -6.49 -4.89
CA GLU A 800 -34.27 -6.02 -6.09
C GLU A 800 -33.30 -5.70 -7.24
N LEU A 801 -32.05 -5.34 -6.95
CA LEU A 801 -31.03 -5.05 -7.94
C LEU A 801 -30.34 -6.30 -8.52
N ILE A 802 -30.38 -7.45 -7.84
CA ILE A 802 -29.71 -8.68 -8.29
C ILE A 802 -30.12 -9.12 -9.71
N PRO A 803 -31.41 -9.13 -10.10
CA PRO A 803 -31.81 -9.55 -11.47
C PRO A 803 -31.22 -8.64 -12.55
N ASP A 804 -31.21 -7.33 -12.33
CA ASP A 804 -30.69 -6.36 -13.29
C ASP A 804 -29.18 -6.50 -13.44
N LEU A 805 -28.46 -6.67 -12.35
CA LEU A 805 -27.02 -6.93 -12.34
C LEU A 805 -26.68 -8.27 -13.02
N THR A 806 -27.51 -9.30 -12.86
CA THR A 806 -27.33 -10.59 -13.54
C THR A 806 -27.41 -10.42 -15.06
N ASN A 807 -28.37 -9.64 -15.55
CA ASN A 807 -28.53 -9.36 -16.98
C ASN A 807 -27.33 -8.55 -17.52
N LEU A 808 -26.89 -7.52 -16.79
CA LEU A 808 -25.71 -6.70 -17.16
C LEU A 808 -24.43 -7.54 -17.24
N VAL A 809 -24.20 -8.42 -16.28
CA VAL A 809 -23.03 -9.32 -16.27
C VAL A 809 -23.09 -10.30 -17.46
N ALA A 810 -24.27 -10.84 -17.79
CA ALA A 810 -24.46 -11.75 -18.91
C ALA A 810 -24.24 -11.06 -20.28
N ASP A 811 -24.70 -9.83 -20.43
CA ASP A 811 -24.50 -9.04 -21.65
C ASP A 811 -23.04 -8.73 -21.92
N HIS A 812 -22.27 -8.40 -20.88
CA HIS A 812 -20.83 -8.17 -21.01
C HIS A 812 -20.02 -9.44 -21.32
N ALA A 813 -20.38 -10.57 -20.76
CA ALA A 813 -19.73 -11.85 -21.06
C ALA A 813 -19.92 -12.30 -22.52
N SER A 814 -20.93 -11.75 -23.21
CA SER A 814 -21.27 -12.10 -24.60
C SER A 814 -20.60 -11.21 -25.67
N ILE A 815 -19.90 -10.12 -25.29
CA ILE A 815 -19.26 -9.19 -26.25
C ILE A 815 -17.73 -9.31 -26.12
N PRO A 816 -17.03 -9.96 -27.08
CA PRO A 816 -15.57 -10.02 -27.04
C PRO A 816 -14.96 -8.62 -27.24
N GLY A 817 -14.32 -8.07 -26.23
CA GLY A 817 -13.60 -6.79 -26.31
C GLY A 817 -14.39 -5.55 -25.85
N SER A 818 -15.47 -5.70 -25.06
CA SER A 818 -16.20 -4.58 -24.46
C SER A 818 -15.38 -3.87 -23.37
N GLU A 819 -15.42 -2.53 -23.39
CA GLU A 819 -14.90 -1.70 -22.29
C GLU A 819 -15.65 -1.98 -20.97
N PRO A 820 -14.99 -1.77 -19.80
CA PRO A 820 -15.61 -2.04 -18.51
C PRO A 820 -16.90 -1.26 -18.26
N ILE A 821 -17.89 -1.90 -17.61
CA ILE A 821 -19.09 -1.22 -17.10
C ILE A 821 -18.60 -0.23 -16.04
N SER A 822 -18.81 1.07 -16.28
CA SER A 822 -18.54 2.06 -15.27
C SER A 822 -19.57 1.96 -14.15
N SER A 823 -19.13 2.16 -12.91
CA SER A 823 -20.03 2.20 -11.74
C SER A 823 -21.04 3.36 -11.78
N GLU A 824 -20.94 4.25 -12.79
CA GLU A 824 -21.94 5.26 -13.10
C GLU A 824 -23.28 4.67 -13.61
N ALA A 825 -23.29 3.39 -14.00
CA ALA A 825 -24.50 2.72 -14.50
C ALA A 825 -25.43 2.17 -13.39
N LEU A 826 -25.02 2.26 -12.11
CA LEU A 826 -25.89 1.87 -10.99
C LEU A 826 -26.67 3.10 -10.49
N PRO A 827 -28.01 3.04 -10.41
CA PRO A 827 -28.81 4.15 -9.90
C PRO A 827 -28.45 4.41 -8.43
N THR A 828 -28.09 5.65 -8.13
CA THR A 828 -27.94 6.11 -6.75
C THR A 828 -29.32 6.45 -6.17
N ASP A 829 -29.47 6.40 -4.84
CA ASP A 829 -30.73 6.80 -4.14
C ASP A 829 -31.27 8.19 -4.54
N ALA A 830 -30.46 9.05 -5.15
CA ALA A 830 -30.86 10.34 -5.69
C ALA A 830 -31.64 10.22 -7.03
N ASP A 831 -31.48 9.13 -7.76
CA ASP A 831 -32.13 8.93 -9.07
C ASP A 831 -33.54 8.33 -8.94
N ILE A 832 -33.88 7.77 -7.78
CA ILE A 832 -35.18 7.12 -7.53
C ILE A 832 -36.30 8.15 -7.29
N ASP A 833 -35.97 9.35 -6.80
CA ASP A 833 -36.95 10.43 -6.56
C ASP A 833 -37.26 11.33 -7.78
N ALA A 834 -36.54 11.17 -8.90
CA ALA A 834 -36.65 12.05 -10.06
C ALA A 834 -37.65 11.56 -11.14
N THR A 835 -38.27 10.37 -10.99
CA THR A 835 -39.11 9.75 -12.04
C THR A 835 -40.61 10.06 -11.97
N THR A 836 -41.05 11.09 -11.23
CA THR A 836 -42.46 11.53 -11.20
C THR A 836 -42.64 13.02 -11.45
N ALA A 837 -42.31 13.48 -12.67
CA ALA A 837 -42.88 14.76 -13.18
C ALA A 837 -43.03 14.66 -14.69
N PRO A 838 -44.19 15.08 -15.27
CA PRO A 838 -44.44 14.99 -16.69
C PRO A 838 -43.71 16.09 -17.48
N GLU A 839 -43.18 15.71 -18.63
CA GLU A 839 -42.56 16.61 -19.61
C GLU A 839 -43.47 17.74 -20.09
N PRO A 840 -42.98 18.96 -20.33
CA PRO A 840 -43.62 19.92 -21.17
C PRO A 840 -43.17 19.78 -22.62
N ASP A 841 -44.13 19.65 -23.48
CA ASP A 841 -44.08 19.68 -24.94
C ASP A 841 -43.64 21.08 -25.44
N ASP A 842 -42.55 21.15 -26.21
CA ASP A 842 -42.25 22.33 -27.02
C ASP A 842 -41.51 21.96 -28.32
N SER A 843 -42.35 21.93 -29.35
CA SER A 843 -41.98 21.87 -30.77
C SER A 843 -41.62 23.27 -31.28
N VAL A 844 -40.35 23.53 -31.67
CA VAL A 844 -39.96 24.64 -32.56
C VAL A 844 -38.87 24.17 -33.55
N PRO A 845 -38.99 24.53 -34.85
CA PRO A 845 -38.20 23.92 -35.93
C PRO A 845 -36.86 24.58 -36.17
N ALA A 846 -35.93 23.78 -36.72
CA ALA A 846 -34.55 24.13 -37.09
C ALA A 846 -34.45 25.15 -38.22
N GLU A 847 -33.54 26.09 -38.13
CA GLU A 847 -33.05 26.94 -39.25
C GLU A 847 -31.70 26.38 -39.80
N PRO A 848 -31.38 26.62 -41.09
CA PRO A 848 -30.33 25.88 -41.81
C PRO A 848 -28.96 26.52 -41.78
N GLU A 849 -27.96 25.69 -41.92
CA GLU A 849 -26.54 26.04 -42.06
C GLU A 849 -26.25 26.84 -43.37
N PRO A 850 -25.29 27.77 -43.37
CA PRO A 850 -24.69 28.29 -44.60
C PRO A 850 -23.41 27.56 -45.01
N GLY A 851 -23.35 27.18 -46.27
CA GLY A 851 -22.28 26.48 -46.93
C GLY A 851 -21.04 27.40 -47.24
N PRO A 852 -19.98 26.77 -47.77
CA PRO A 852 -18.63 27.36 -47.84
C PRO A 852 -18.46 28.30 -49.04
N THR A 853 -17.69 29.41 -48.81
CA THR A 853 -17.15 30.26 -49.88
C THR A 853 -15.64 30.23 -49.88
N ASP A 854 -15.18 29.96 -51.05
CA ASP A 854 -13.83 29.94 -51.60
C ASP A 854 -13.20 31.36 -51.72
N ALA A 855 -11.89 31.34 -51.83
CA ALA A 855 -11.04 32.22 -52.61
C ALA A 855 -10.12 33.25 -51.91
N THR A 856 -8.85 32.89 -51.94
CA THR A 856 -7.70 33.53 -52.60
C THR A 856 -7.19 34.94 -52.17
N GLU A 857 -5.84 34.90 -51.92
CA GLU A 857 -4.79 35.84 -52.27
C GLU A 857 -4.69 37.25 -51.61
N GLU A 858 -3.58 37.53 -50.99
CA GLU A 858 -2.41 38.36 -51.38
C GLU A 858 -1.57 38.76 -50.15
N ILE A 859 -0.35 38.34 -50.03
CA ILE A 859 0.97 38.95 -50.21
C ILE A 859 1.17 40.38 -49.63
N LEU A 860 1.98 40.43 -48.50
CA LEU A 860 3.07 41.34 -48.14
C LEU A 860 2.91 42.90 -48.33
N PRO A 861 3.67 43.76 -47.61
CA PRO A 861 5.04 43.50 -47.09
C PRO A 861 5.21 43.51 -45.57
#